data_dea59b407409120f9670f98b67fbdc1f
#
_entry.id   dea59b407409120f9670f98b67fbdc1f
#
_cell.length_a   1.000
_cell.length_b   1.000
_cell.length_c   1.000
_cell.angle_alpha   90.00
_cell.angle_beta   90.00
_cell.angle_gamma   90.00
#
_symmetry.space_group_name_H-M   'P 1'
#
loop_
_entity.id
_entity.type
_entity.pdbx_description
1 polymer ?
#
loop_
_entity_poly.entity_id
_entity_poly.type
_entity_poly.pdbx_seq_one_letter_code
_entity_poly.pdbx_strand_id
1 'polypeptide(L)'
;MNCIKDNWLKTAVLGLLLLVFQNGIAQGHPSLVLTKKGVQEIKAQLGKVPLFDASVAEVKKEVDAEMALGIDVPLPKDFSGGYTHERHKKNWLMMQRAGVLYQILGDKKYAVYVKDMLMAYTKLYPTLPLHPQERSYARGKLFWQALNDSNWLVYVSQAYDCVYDFIGAKDRALIEKDLFKPFADFISTGSPQFFNRVHNHSTWGNVAVGMIALVMDDAELLDRALNGLKEDTLPVGMKDNDGGLIKKEGQKTGFLANVDEPFSPDGYYNEGPYYQRYAMYPFMVFAEALQNTKPDLKIFEYKNGILVKSVYALLNLTNSDGEFFPLNDGQKGMSYYSRELVSAVDIAYLYGGRDASLLSIAEKQGRVQLDNSGMAVALGVKNKLAKPFVKKSIDLSDGSDGEQGGVAIIRNKTKDDELTLVMKYAAQGSSHGHFDKLSFSYYNNSSEILQDYGLARFVNIEQKGGGNYLKENSTWAKQTIAHNTVIQNETSHFDGDFEKGTLFSSKKYLFDVSNPKVQIISATEDNAYPGTKMHRTMVMLEAEGYQRPLLLDIFQVDSKTANQYDLPFYYLGQMMTANFKYETPKTLEPLGKSFGYEHLWKEGIGKAGTGNTKFSWMHDGSFYTLTSATKPDDELLLVRLGANDPSFNLRRDAGIIIRRKNSRKATFVNVIETHGSYSTVTENALNASSSVANVELVYEDNNYVAVTIENKNGSISLFILATANNSADQNHTLEIKGKTHSWVGAHYSSTIK
;
A
#
# COMPACT_ATOMS: atom_id res chain seq x y z
N MET A 1 25.75 -11.42 -72.15
CA MET A 1 26.73 -11.81 -71.11
C MET A 1 26.91 -10.72 -70.05
N ASN A 2 25.82 -10.20 -69.45
CA ASN A 2 25.91 -9.16 -68.42
C ASN A 2 24.86 -9.31 -67.32
N CYS A 3 24.44 -10.56 -67.01
CA CYS A 3 23.40 -10.78 -65.99
C CYS A 3 23.80 -11.74 -64.83
N ILE A 4 25.09 -12.15 -64.75
CA ILE A 4 25.54 -13.12 -63.76
C ILE A 4 26.48 -12.48 -62.66
N LYS A 5 26.98 -11.25 -62.89
CA LYS A 5 27.90 -10.62 -61.91
C LYS A 5 27.22 -9.85 -60.79
N ASP A 6 25.96 -9.46 -60.90
CA ASP A 6 25.28 -8.65 -59.87
C ASP A 6 24.69 -9.48 -58.70
N ASN A 7 24.51 -10.79 -58.87
CA ASN A 7 23.95 -11.63 -57.79
C ASN A 7 24.99 -12.09 -56.76
N TRP A 8 26.26 -12.12 -57.09
CA TRP A 8 27.33 -12.52 -56.17
C TRP A 8 27.68 -11.41 -55.17
N LEU A 9 27.56 -10.15 -55.56
CA LEU A 9 27.81 -9.00 -54.67
C LEU A 9 26.67 -8.84 -53.63
N LYS A 10 25.42 -9.08 -54.02
CA LYS A 10 24.26 -9.02 -53.09
C LYS A 10 24.24 -10.15 -52.09
N THR A 11 24.70 -11.34 -52.49
CA THR A 11 24.78 -12.49 -51.57
C THR A 11 25.95 -12.36 -50.59
N ALA A 12 27.07 -11.75 -51.02
CA ALA A 12 28.22 -11.48 -50.15
C ALA A 12 27.95 -10.36 -49.13
N VAL A 13 27.19 -9.31 -49.52
CA VAL A 13 26.78 -8.22 -48.62
C VAL A 13 25.71 -8.70 -47.62
N LEU A 14 24.77 -9.58 -48.02
CA LEU A 14 23.80 -10.19 -47.09
C LEU A 14 24.48 -11.17 -46.16
N GLY A 15 25.51 -11.90 -46.57
CA GLY A 15 26.30 -12.79 -45.71
C GLY A 15 27.18 -12.04 -44.71
N LEU A 16 27.69 -10.85 -45.07
CA LEU A 16 28.45 -9.98 -44.16
C LEU A 16 27.53 -9.25 -43.16
N LEU A 17 26.30 -8.89 -43.54
CA LEU A 17 25.31 -8.30 -42.64
C LEU A 17 24.75 -9.30 -41.62
N LEU A 18 24.68 -10.61 -41.96
CA LEU A 18 24.30 -11.68 -41.02
C LEU A 18 25.42 -12.09 -40.05
N LEU A 19 26.70 -11.78 -40.38
CA LEU A 19 27.85 -12.06 -39.49
C LEU A 19 28.14 -10.90 -38.51
N VAL A 20 27.55 -9.72 -38.70
CA VAL A 20 27.71 -8.59 -37.77
C VAL A 20 26.69 -8.65 -36.63
N PHE A 21 25.67 -9.49 -36.68
CA PHE A 21 24.65 -9.63 -35.58
C PHE A 21 24.93 -10.75 -34.59
N GLN A 22 26.11 -11.39 -34.59
CA GLN A 22 26.46 -12.44 -33.60
C GLN A 22 27.67 -12.13 -32.73
N ASN A 23 28.08 -10.90 -32.60
CA ASN A 23 28.92 -10.49 -31.49
C ASN A 23 28.04 -9.88 -30.40
N GLY A 24 27.22 -10.70 -29.76
CA GLY A 24 26.80 -10.43 -28.39
C GLY A 24 28.10 -10.36 -27.57
N ILE A 25 28.55 -9.16 -27.24
CA ILE A 25 29.61 -8.96 -26.23
C ILE A 25 29.06 -9.65 -25.00
N ALA A 26 29.64 -10.80 -24.62
CA ALA A 26 29.34 -11.46 -23.36
C ALA A 26 29.46 -10.39 -22.28
N GLN A 27 28.32 -10.03 -21.68
CA GLN A 27 28.27 -8.96 -20.70
C GLN A 27 29.04 -9.45 -19.47
N GLY A 28 30.18 -8.84 -19.18
CA GLY A 28 31.02 -9.32 -18.08
C GLY A 28 30.40 -9.00 -16.72
N HIS A 29 30.48 -9.96 -15.78
CA HIS A 29 29.95 -9.83 -14.41
C HIS A 29 30.79 -8.91 -13.52
N PRO A 30 30.18 -8.17 -12.57
CA PRO A 30 28.74 -8.08 -12.33
C PRO A 30 28.02 -7.28 -13.41
N SER A 31 26.74 -7.61 -13.63
CA SER A 31 25.93 -7.01 -14.71
C SER A 31 24.48 -6.70 -14.30
N LEU A 32 24.00 -7.18 -13.15
CA LEU A 32 22.62 -6.96 -12.70
C LEU A 32 22.43 -5.55 -12.13
N VAL A 33 22.55 -5.42 -10.82
CA VAL A 33 22.39 -4.16 -10.07
C VAL A 33 23.70 -3.38 -10.06
N LEU A 34 24.81 -4.08 -9.85
CA LEU A 34 26.14 -3.55 -10.06
C LEU A 34 26.63 -3.89 -11.49
N THR A 35 27.35 -2.96 -12.10
CA THR A 35 28.07 -3.18 -13.37
C THR A 35 29.57 -2.99 -13.18
N LYS A 36 30.42 -3.59 -14.04
CA LYS A 36 31.87 -3.38 -13.95
C LYS A 36 32.24 -1.89 -13.97
N LYS A 37 31.60 -1.09 -14.82
CA LYS A 37 31.78 0.35 -14.88
C LYS A 37 31.37 1.02 -13.57
N GLY A 38 30.19 0.67 -13.06
CA GLY A 38 29.64 1.21 -11.83
C GLY A 38 30.51 0.91 -10.60
N VAL A 39 31.05 -0.29 -10.51
CA VAL A 39 32.00 -0.66 -9.45
C VAL A 39 33.25 0.25 -9.50
N GLN A 40 33.77 0.56 -10.69
CA GLN A 40 34.92 1.46 -10.82
C GLN A 40 34.57 2.89 -10.37
N GLU A 41 33.39 3.39 -10.75
CA GLU A 41 32.88 4.71 -10.36
C GLU A 41 32.69 4.79 -8.84
N ILE A 42 32.09 3.76 -8.22
CA ILE A 42 31.91 3.67 -6.76
C ILE A 42 33.27 3.67 -6.06
N LYS A 43 34.22 2.82 -6.49
CA LYS A 43 35.58 2.75 -5.90
C LYS A 43 36.30 4.10 -5.94
N ALA A 44 36.13 4.88 -7.00
CA ALA A 44 36.72 6.20 -7.13
C ALA A 44 36.15 7.22 -6.12
N GLN A 45 34.97 6.96 -5.57
CA GLN A 45 34.25 7.83 -4.62
C GLN A 45 34.33 7.36 -3.17
N LEU A 46 34.76 6.14 -2.87
CA LEU A 46 34.87 5.63 -1.50
C LEU A 46 35.72 6.56 -0.62
N GLY A 47 35.30 6.76 0.62
CA GLY A 47 35.91 7.68 1.59
C GLY A 47 35.62 9.16 1.31
N LYS A 48 34.82 9.49 0.29
CA LYS A 48 34.53 10.88 -0.11
C LYS A 48 33.04 11.24 -0.02
N VAL A 49 32.14 10.26 0.15
CA VAL A 49 30.69 10.45 0.10
C VAL A 49 30.07 9.93 1.40
N PRO A 50 29.87 10.80 2.41
CA PRO A 50 29.55 10.39 3.78
C PRO A 50 28.36 9.43 3.91
N LEU A 51 27.24 9.69 3.20
CA LEU A 51 26.05 8.84 3.28
C LEU A 51 26.31 7.43 2.71
N PHE A 52 27.00 7.34 1.59
CA PHE A 52 27.39 6.05 1.00
C PHE A 52 28.39 5.30 1.87
N ASP A 53 29.41 6.02 2.35
CA ASP A 53 30.47 5.44 3.21
C ASP A 53 29.90 4.92 4.54
N ALA A 54 28.92 5.62 5.12
CA ALA A 54 28.18 5.17 6.30
C ALA A 54 27.38 3.89 6.02
N SER A 55 26.68 3.82 4.88
CA SER A 55 25.95 2.61 4.46
C SER A 55 26.90 1.43 4.22
N VAL A 56 28.08 1.65 3.64
CA VAL A 56 29.12 0.61 3.47
C VAL A 56 29.60 0.13 4.84
N ALA A 57 29.87 1.05 5.78
CA ALA A 57 30.37 0.70 7.11
C ALA A 57 29.34 -0.13 7.91
N GLU A 58 28.06 0.23 7.84
CA GLU A 58 26.97 -0.52 8.47
C GLU A 58 26.88 -1.93 7.91
N VAL A 59 26.80 -2.07 6.58
CA VAL A 59 26.71 -3.37 5.91
C VAL A 59 27.95 -4.23 6.19
N LYS A 60 29.14 -3.63 6.14
CA LYS A 60 30.39 -4.32 6.46
C LYS A 60 30.40 -4.87 7.88
N LYS A 61 29.97 -4.07 8.87
CA LYS A 61 29.88 -4.49 10.27
C LYS A 61 28.96 -5.71 10.42
N GLU A 62 27.80 -5.70 9.79
CA GLU A 62 26.85 -6.83 9.86
C GLU A 62 27.40 -8.10 9.20
N VAL A 63 28.00 -7.97 8.00
CA VAL A 63 28.56 -9.11 7.27
C VAL A 63 29.75 -9.70 8.01
N ASP A 64 30.68 -8.86 8.50
CA ASP A 64 31.84 -9.34 9.25
C ASP A 64 31.43 -10.08 10.55
N ALA A 65 30.41 -9.57 11.25
CA ALA A 65 29.86 -10.23 12.44
C ALA A 65 29.23 -11.60 12.10
N GLU A 66 28.49 -11.67 11.00
CA GLU A 66 27.88 -12.93 10.56
C GLU A 66 28.89 -13.97 10.08
N MET A 67 29.89 -13.53 9.32
CA MET A 67 30.98 -14.40 8.86
C MET A 67 31.77 -15.03 10.02
N ALA A 68 31.90 -14.32 11.14
CA ALA A 68 32.59 -14.83 12.35
C ALA A 68 31.81 -16.00 13.00
N LEU A 69 30.50 -16.15 12.73
CA LEU A 69 29.71 -17.29 13.22
C LEU A 69 29.87 -18.55 12.38
N GLY A 70 30.50 -18.44 11.20
CA GLY A 70 30.63 -19.53 10.23
C GLY A 70 29.42 -19.71 9.34
N ILE A 71 29.44 -20.79 8.53
CA ILE A 71 28.36 -21.12 7.60
C ILE A 71 27.40 -22.10 8.26
N ASP A 72 26.13 -21.75 8.28
CA ASP A 72 25.04 -22.60 8.76
C ASP A 72 23.91 -22.65 7.75
N VAL A 73 23.71 -23.81 7.14
CA VAL A 73 22.67 -24.11 6.15
C VAL A 73 21.85 -25.31 6.64
N PRO A 74 20.91 -25.10 7.59
CA PRO A 74 20.17 -26.18 8.22
C PRO A 74 19.14 -26.80 7.27
N LEU A 75 18.68 -28.02 7.59
CA LEU A 75 17.52 -28.60 6.93
C LEU A 75 16.24 -27.78 7.24
N PRO A 76 15.49 -27.37 6.20
CA PRO A 76 14.27 -26.60 6.38
C PRO A 76 13.19 -27.38 7.15
N LYS A 77 12.57 -26.76 8.17
CA LYS A 77 11.48 -27.37 8.95
C LYS A 77 10.50 -26.38 9.56
N ASP A 78 10.94 -25.15 9.80
CA ASP A 78 10.20 -24.19 10.60
C ASP A 78 9.31 -23.26 9.75
N PHE A 79 8.17 -22.88 10.32
CA PHE A 79 7.35 -21.77 9.84
C PHE A 79 8.05 -20.43 10.12
N SER A 80 7.50 -19.33 9.58
CA SER A 80 7.96 -17.96 9.82
C SER A 80 8.25 -17.69 11.30
N GLY A 81 9.38 -17.04 11.58
CA GLY A 81 9.85 -16.75 12.93
C GLY A 81 10.55 -17.93 13.62
N GLY A 82 10.55 -19.14 13.06
CA GLY A 82 11.32 -20.27 13.57
C GLY A 82 12.75 -20.26 13.07
N TYR A 83 13.66 -20.94 13.79
CA TYR A 83 15.10 -20.88 13.57
C TYR A 83 15.52 -21.10 12.12
N THR A 84 15.10 -22.22 11.50
CA THR A 84 15.57 -22.55 10.14
C THR A 84 15.08 -21.57 9.10
N HIS A 85 13.84 -21.07 9.26
CA HIS A 85 13.27 -20.03 8.41
C HIS A 85 14.09 -18.73 8.50
N GLU A 86 14.31 -18.22 9.72
CA GLU A 86 15.05 -16.96 9.92
C GLU A 86 16.52 -17.12 9.56
N ARG A 87 17.12 -18.33 9.73
CA ARG A 87 18.50 -18.61 9.32
C ARG A 87 18.67 -18.49 7.80
N HIS A 88 17.80 -19.09 7.00
CA HIS A 88 17.85 -18.98 5.55
C HIS A 88 17.58 -17.54 5.07
N LYS A 89 16.70 -16.78 5.75
CA LYS A 89 16.51 -15.34 5.50
C LYS A 89 17.81 -14.56 5.74
N LYS A 90 18.49 -14.83 6.84
CA LYS A 90 19.77 -14.18 7.14
C LYS A 90 20.82 -14.54 6.10
N ASN A 91 20.88 -15.80 5.67
CA ASN A 91 21.84 -16.27 4.69
C ASN A 91 21.71 -15.54 3.35
N TRP A 92 20.50 -15.43 2.76
CA TRP A 92 20.36 -14.73 1.47
C TRP A 92 20.80 -13.27 1.57
N LEU A 93 20.44 -12.61 2.66
CA LEU A 93 20.80 -11.22 2.87
C LEU A 93 22.31 -11.03 3.01
N MET A 94 22.95 -11.90 3.78
CA MET A 94 24.40 -11.82 4.00
C MET A 94 25.19 -12.19 2.75
N MET A 95 24.72 -13.16 1.96
CA MET A 95 25.35 -13.47 0.66
C MET A 95 25.29 -12.28 -0.28
N GLN A 96 24.10 -11.64 -0.44
CA GLN A 96 23.95 -10.47 -1.30
C GLN A 96 24.88 -9.34 -0.87
N ARG A 97 24.90 -9.02 0.42
CA ARG A 97 25.75 -7.96 0.99
C ARG A 97 27.23 -8.27 0.86
N ALA A 98 27.65 -9.52 1.12
CA ALA A 98 29.04 -9.94 0.97
C ALA A 98 29.49 -9.88 -0.49
N GLY A 99 28.64 -10.29 -1.45
CA GLY A 99 28.93 -10.15 -2.87
C GLY A 99 29.19 -8.69 -3.27
N VAL A 100 28.34 -7.78 -2.82
CA VAL A 100 28.49 -6.33 -3.05
C VAL A 100 29.77 -5.82 -2.40
N LEU A 101 30.07 -6.17 -1.14
CA LEU A 101 31.32 -5.77 -0.45
C LEU A 101 32.57 -6.29 -1.17
N TYR A 102 32.53 -7.52 -1.71
CA TYR A 102 33.61 -8.03 -2.54
C TYR A 102 33.89 -7.11 -3.72
N GLN A 103 32.86 -6.70 -4.44
CA GLN A 103 33.00 -5.83 -5.60
C GLN A 103 33.52 -4.44 -5.21
N ILE A 104 32.97 -3.84 -4.16
CA ILE A 104 33.30 -2.46 -3.75
C ILE A 104 34.65 -2.38 -3.07
N LEU A 105 34.94 -3.29 -2.14
CA LEU A 105 36.18 -3.24 -1.31
C LEU A 105 37.32 -4.06 -1.90
N GLY A 106 37.03 -5.05 -2.76
CA GLY A 106 38.05 -5.92 -3.36
C GLY A 106 38.59 -7.02 -2.43
N ASP A 107 38.07 -7.16 -1.19
CA ASP A 107 38.49 -8.17 -0.24
C ASP A 107 37.90 -9.54 -0.58
N LYS A 108 38.78 -10.46 -0.97
CA LYS A 108 38.41 -11.82 -1.40
C LYS A 108 37.73 -12.66 -0.32
N LYS A 109 37.86 -12.32 0.97
CA LYS A 109 37.16 -13.06 2.04
C LYS A 109 35.67 -13.11 1.84
N TYR A 110 35.05 -12.01 1.33
CA TYR A 110 33.62 -11.94 1.04
C TYR A 110 33.22 -12.84 -0.13
N ALA A 111 34.03 -12.90 -1.19
CA ALA A 111 33.77 -13.81 -2.30
C ALA A 111 33.90 -15.29 -1.91
N VAL A 112 34.89 -15.61 -1.05
CA VAL A 112 35.04 -16.95 -0.47
C VAL A 112 33.80 -17.32 0.33
N TYR A 113 33.32 -16.44 1.21
CA TYR A 113 32.11 -16.67 2.01
C TYR A 113 30.88 -16.94 1.14
N VAL A 114 30.66 -16.12 0.10
CA VAL A 114 29.52 -16.33 -0.84
C VAL A 114 29.69 -17.67 -1.57
N LYS A 115 30.87 -17.99 -2.09
CA LYS A 115 31.13 -19.25 -2.78
C LYS A 115 30.85 -20.44 -1.87
N ASP A 116 31.38 -20.46 -0.66
CA ASP A 116 31.24 -21.57 0.27
C ASP A 116 29.78 -21.77 0.68
N MET A 117 29.03 -20.68 0.88
CA MET A 117 27.60 -20.72 1.14
C MET A 117 26.81 -21.28 -0.06
N LEU A 118 27.13 -20.85 -1.29
CA LEU A 118 26.51 -21.39 -2.51
C LEU A 118 26.81 -22.89 -2.66
N MET A 119 28.02 -23.35 -2.39
CA MET A 119 28.38 -24.77 -2.42
C MET A 119 27.59 -25.58 -1.38
N ALA A 120 27.37 -25.02 -0.17
CA ALA A 120 26.53 -25.66 0.84
C ALA A 120 25.08 -25.82 0.37
N TYR A 121 24.49 -24.79 -0.24
CA TYR A 121 23.15 -24.87 -0.83
C TYR A 121 23.08 -25.79 -2.06
N THR A 122 24.12 -25.82 -2.90
CA THR A 122 24.22 -26.75 -4.06
C THR A 122 24.19 -28.20 -3.61
N LYS A 123 24.80 -28.51 -2.47
CA LYS A 123 24.75 -29.84 -1.88
C LYS A 123 23.39 -30.16 -1.25
N LEU A 124 22.76 -29.17 -0.62
CA LEU A 124 21.48 -29.33 0.10
C LEU A 124 20.29 -29.44 -0.86
N TYR A 125 20.16 -28.50 -1.82
CA TYR A 125 18.93 -28.29 -2.57
C TYR A 125 18.40 -29.51 -3.34
N PRO A 126 19.23 -30.32 -4.02
CA PRO A 126 18.78 -31.52 -4.70
C PRO A 126 18.17 -32.59 -3.77
N THR A 127 18.46 -32.52 -2.47
CA THR A 127 17.96 -33.48 -1.47
C THR A 127 16.63 -33.06 -0.87
N LEU A 128 16.16 -31.83 -1.12
CA LEU A 128 14.99 -31.28 -0.49
C LEU A 128 13.69 -31.79 -1.13
N PRO A 129 12.79 -32.42 -0.36
CA PRO A 129 11.38 -32.55 -0.72
C PRO A 129 10.67 -31.19 -0.63
N LEU A 130 9.35 -31.16 -0.83
CA LEU A 130 8.54 -30.03 -0.45
C LEU A 130 8.66 -29.78 1.07
N HIS A 131 8.66 -28.51 1.46
CA HIS A 131 8.78 -28.11 2.86
C HIS A 131 7.72 -28.82 3.75
N PRO A 132 8.03 -29.25 4.97
CA PRO A 132 7.10 -30.01 5.82
C PRO A 132 5.86 -29.20 6.26
N GLN A 133 5.90 -27.88 6.24
CA GLN A 133 4.74 -27.03 6.56
C GLN A 133 3.80 -26.91 5.37
N GLU A 134 2.51 -27.21 5.57
CA GLU A 134 1.52 -27.33 4.47
C GLU A 134 0.52 -26.17 4.40
N ARG A 135 0.83 -25.04 5.05
CA ARG A 135 -0.10 -23.91 5.15
C ARG A 135 -0.28 -23.11 3.85
N SER A 136 0.70 -23.15 2.95
CA SER A 136 0.68 -22.34 1.73
C SER A 136 0.00 -23.06 0.56
N TYR A 137 -0.79 -22.35 -0.24
CA TYR A 137 -1.30 -22.81 -1.53
C TYR A 137 -0.17 -23.13 -2.54
N ALA A 138 1.01 -22.58 -2.31
CA ALA A 138 2.23 -22.85 -3.07
C ALA A 138 3.37 -23.15 -2.08
N ARG A 139 3.51 -24.44 -1.69
CA ARG A 139 4.60 -24.89 -0.82
C ARG A 139 5.94 -24.66 -1.48
N GLY A 140 6.91 -24.19 -0.72
CA GLY A 140 8.30 -24.12 -1.13
C GLY A 140 9.07 -25.41 -0.85
N LYS A 141 10.38 -25.37 -1.07
CA LYS A 141 11.33 -26.41 -0.67
C LYS A 141 12.24 -25.92 0.45
N LEU A 142 12.89 -24.77 0.25
CA LEU A 142 13.78 -24.17 1.23
C LEU A 142 13.00 -23.41 2.31
N PHE A 143 11.81 -22.92 1.98
CA PHE A 143 10.89 -22.25 2.89
C PHE A 143 9.51 -22.88 2.83
N TRP A 144 8.66 -22.56 3.80
CA TRP A 144 7.30 -23.09 3.87
C TRP A 144 6.40 -22.67 2.69
N GLN A 145 6.79 -21.60 1.97
CA GLN A 145 6.08 -21.12 0.78
C GLN A 145 7.04 -20.68 -0.33
N ALA A 146 6.64 -20.88 -1.58
CA ALA A 146 7.40 -20.49 -2.77
C ALA A 146 7.75 -18.99 -2.84
N LEU A 147 6.98 -18.14 -2.17
CA LEU A 147 7.27 -16.72 -2.05
C LEU A 147 8.63 -16.47 -1.39
N ASN A 148 8.93 -17.15 -0.28
CA ASN A 148 10.23 -16.99 0.39
C ASN A 148 11.36 -17.68 -0.38
N ASP A 149 11.08 -18.78 -1.07
CA ASP A 149 12.02 -19.39 -2.03
C ASP A 149 12.39 -18.36 -3.11
N SER A 150 11.40 -17.63 -3.64
CA SER A 150 11.64 -16.59 -4.64
C SER A 150 12.44 -15.41 -4.08
N ASN A 151 12.15 -14.97 -2.85
CA ASN A 151 12.98 -13.94 -2.19
C ASN A 151 14.44 -14.39 -2.12
N TRP A 152 14.68 -15.63 -1.68
CA TRP A 152 16.02 -16.20 -1.60
C TRP A 152 16.74 -16.08 -2.96
N LEU A 153 16.08 -16.50 -4.04
CA LEU A 153 16.70 -16.52 -5.37
C LEU A 153 16.96 -15.10 -5.89
N VAL A 154 16.08 -14.12 -5.65
CA VAL A 154 16.31 -12.71 -6.04
C VAL A 154 17.58 -12.16 -5.42
N TYR A 155 17.79 -12.38 -4.12
CA TYR A 155 18.99 -11.88 -3.42
C TYR A 155 20.23 -12.66 -3.79
N VAL A 156 20.12 -13.97 -3.90
CA VAL A 156 21.27 -14.84 -4.17
C VAL A 156 21.73 -14.73 -5.63
N SER A 157 20.85 -14.43 -6.57
CA SER A 157 21.24 -14.10 -7.95
C SER A 157 22.15 -12.88 -8.01
N GLN A 158 21.89 -11.83 -7.22
CA GLN A 158 22.76 -10.67 -7.11
C GLN A 158 24.11 -11.02 -6.49
N ALA A 159 24.10 -11.89 -5.47
CA ALA A 159 25.34 -12.38 -4.85
C ALA A 159 26.19 -13.17 -5.85
N TYR A 160 25.56 -14.07 -6.60
CA TYR A 160 26.22 -14.90 -7.59
C TYR A 160 26.80 -14.08 -8.73
N ASP A 161 26.06 -13.11 -9.24
CA ASP A 161 26.53 -12.14 -10.25
C ASP A 161 27.80 -11.42 -9.76
N CYS A 162 27.82 -10.97 -8.51
CA CYS A 162 28.98 -10.29 -7.92
C CYS A 162 30.22 -11.19 -7.83
N VAL A 163 30.08 -12.47 -7.64
CA VAL A 163 31.22 -13.40 -7.47
C VAL A 163 31.46 -14.32 -8.67
N TYR A 164 30.73 -14.11 -9.76
CA TYR A 164 30.76 -14.99 -10.95
C TYR A 164 32.17 -15.20 -11.49
N ASP A 165 32.92 -14.13 -11.71
CA ASP A 165 34.30 -14.18 -12.21
C ASP A 165 35.31 -14.75 -11.18
N PHE A 166 34.97 -14.75 -9.87
CA PHE A 166 35.78 -15.35 -8.81
C PHE A 166 35.62 -16.89 -8.75
N ILE A 167 34.42 -17.40 -9.05
CA ILE A 167 34.12 -18.83 -9.02
C ILE A 167 34.67 -19.50 -10.29
N GLY A 168 35.47 -20.54 -10.13
CA GLY A 168 36.01 -21.31 -11.26
C GLY A 168 34.92 -22.00 -12.10
N ALA A 169 35.13 -22.17 -13.41
CA ALA A 169 34.16 -22.67 -14.36
C ALA A 169 33.51 -24.03 -13.94
N LYS A 170 34.28 -24.93 -13.33
CA LYS A 170 33.77 -26.21 -12.83
C LYS A 170 32.74 -26.03 -11.71
N ASP A 171 33.01 -25.16 -10.76
CA ASP A 171 32.11 -24.91 -9.63
C ASP A 171 30.87 -24.12 -10.10
N ARG A 172 31.03 -23.17 -11.06
CA ARG A 172 29.89 -22.48 -11.69
C ARG A 172 28.94 -23.48 -12.35
N ALA A 173 29.46 -24.36 -13.21
CA ALA A 173 28.66 -25.37 -13.90
C ALA A 173 27.92 -26.29 -12.91
N LEU A 174 28.52 -26.63 -11.77
CA LEU A 174 27.88 -27.43 -10.72
C LEU A 174 26.76 -26.64 -10.03
N ILE A 175 27.02 -25.37 -9.62
CA ILE A 175 26.04 -24.50 -8.97
C ILE A 175 24.83 -24.25 -9.89
N GLU A 176 25.07 -23.94 -11.15
CA GLU A 176 24.00 -23.69 -12.13
C GLU A 176 23.13 -24.93 -12.35
N LYS A 177 23.78 -26.11 -12.52
CA LYS A 177 23.10 -27.37 -12.79
C LYS A 177 22.32 -27.90 -11.58
N ASP A 178 22.92 -27.91 -10.39
CA ASP A 178 22.37 -28.62 -9.23
C ASP A 178 21.64 -27.68 -8.25
N LEU A 179 21.76 -26.34 -8.40
CA LEU A 179 21.05 -25.36 -7.57
C LEU A 179 20.15 -24.46 -8.40
N PHE A 180 20.71 -23.60 -9.28
CA PHE A 180 19.92 -22.49 -9.85
C PHE A 180 18.91 -22.93 -10.90
N LYS A 181 19.26 -23.82 -11.82
CA LYS A 181 18.29 -24.31 -12.83
C LYS A 181 17.14 -25.09 -12.18
N PRO A 182 17.38 -26.08 -11.27
CA PRO A 182 16.30 -26.74 -10.56
C PRO A 182 15.47 -25.80 -9.67
N PHE A 183 16.08 -24.76 -9.12
CA PHE A 183 15.37 -23.77 -8.31
C PHE A 183 14.43 -22.91 -9.15
N ALA A 184 14.91 -22.40 -10.29
CA ALA A 184 14.10 -21.62 -11.24
C ALA A 184 12.95 -22.46 -11.84
N ASP A 185 13.22 -23.72 -12.20
CA ASP A 185 12.20 -24.64 -12.70
C ASP A 185 11.15 -24.96 -11.63
N PHE A 186 11.55 -25.15 -10.37
CA PHE A 186 10.62 -25.37 -9.27
C PHE A 186 9.68 -24.18 -9.03
N ILE A 187 10.22 -22.95 -9.03
CA ILE A 187 9.43 -21.74 -8.83
C ILE A 187 8.45 -21.53 -10.00
N SER A 188 8.86 -21.81 -11.22
CA SER A 188 8.06 -21.56 -12.44
C SER A 188 7.19 -22.77 -12.82
N THR A 189 7.73 -23.73 -13.53
CA THR A 189 7.01 -24.90 -14.06
C THR A 189 6.54 -25.85 -12.95
N GLY A 190 7.27 -25.93 -11.85
CA GLY A 190 6.93 -26.72 -10.67
C GLY A 190 5.83 -26.11 -9.79
N SER A 191 5.59 -24.81 -9.91
CA SER A 191 4.61 -24.08 -9.11
C SER A 191 3.82 -23.07 -9.94
N PRO A 192 3.12 -23.52 -11.01
CA PRO A 192 2.44 -22.63 -11.95
C PRO A 192 1.35 -21.78 -11.26
N GLN A 193 0.67 -22.29 -10.22
CA GLN A 193 -0.32 -21.55 -9.42
C GLN A 193 0.27 -20.34 -8.68
N PHE A 194 1.56 -20.35 -8.43
CA PHE A 194 2.30 -19.24 -7.84
C PHE A 194 2.86 -18.30 -8.92
N PHE A 195 3.41 -18.87 -9.98
CA PHE A 195 4.18 -18.15 -11.00
C PHE A 195 3.29 -17.46 -12.04
N ASN A 196 2.20 -18.13 -12.47
CA ASN A 196 1.36 -17.73 -13.62
C ASN A 196 0.08 -17.01 -13.16
N ARG A 197 0.23 -15.98 -12.34
CA ARG A 197 -0.88 -15.11 -11.88
C ARG A 197 -0.45 -13.64 -11.86
N VAL A 198 -1.39 -12.73 -11.60
CA VAL A 198 -1.11 -11.30 -11.35
C VAL A 198 -1.31 -11.03 -9.86
N HIS A 199 -0.21 -10.88 -9.13
CA HIS A 199 -0.19 -10.72 -7.68
C HIS A 199 1.24 -10.42 -7.21
N ASN A 200 1.41 -9.79 -6.02
CA ASN A 200 2.75 -9.55 -5.48
C ASN A 200 3.59 -10.84 -5.36
N HIS A 201 2.98 -11.99 -5.06
CA HIS A 201 3.67 -13.28 -5.00
C HIS A 201 4.31 -13.67 -6.34
N SER A 202 3.54 -13.60 -7.43
CA SER A 202 4.08 -13.92 -8.76
C SER A 202 5.09 -12.90 -9.25
N THR A 203 4.97 -11.63 -8.85
CA THR A 203 6.02 -10.63 -9.09
C THR A 203 7.36 -11.12 -8.56
N TRP A 204 7.42 -11.58 -7.31
CA TRP A 204 8.64 -12.16 -6.74
C TRP A 204 9.11 -13.41 -7.49
N GLY A 205 8.19 -14.30 -7.87
CA GLY A 205 8.50 -15.51 -8.64
C GLY A 205 9.08 -15.20 -10.02
N ASN A 206 8.43 -14.33 -10.77
CA ASN A 206 8.89 -13.92 -12.10
C ASN A 206 10.27 -13.23 -12.01
N VAL A 207 10.45 -12.33 -11.06
CA VAL A 207 11.72 -11.64 -10.85
C VAL A 207 12.82 -12.61 -10.43
N ALA A 208 12.54 -13.58 -9.56
CA ALA A 208 13.51 -14.58 -9.14
C ALA A 208 14.07 -15.39 -10.32
N VAL A 209 13.17 -15.85 -11.19
CA VAL A 209 13.57 -16.57 -12.41
C VAL A 209 14.28 -15.65 -13.39
N GLY A 210 13.81 -14.41 -13.56
CA GLY A 210 14.42 -13.42 -14.45
C GLY A 210 15.83 -13.01 -14.03
N MET A 211 16.05 -12.77 -12.74
CA MET A 211 17.36 -12.37 -12.21
C MET A 211 18.40 -13.43 -12.45
N ILE A 212 18.08 -14.70 -12.14
CA ILE A 212 19.05 -15.78 -12.37
C ILE A 212 19.21 -16.11 -13.86
N ALA A 213 18.17 -15.95 -14.67
CA ALA A 213 18.23 -16.08 -16.12
C ALA A 213 19.24 -15.10 -16.73
N LEU A 214 19.24 -13.84 -16.28
CA LEU A 214 20.21 -12.82 -16.74
C LEU A 214 21.64 -13.18 -16.37
N VAL A 215 21.89 -13.75 -15.17
CA VAL A 215 23.25 -14.16 -14.76
C VAL A 215 23.75 -15.37 -15.57
N MET A 216 22.86 -16.35 -15.85
CA MET A 216 23.21 -17.56 -16.60
C MET A 216 23.14 -17.37 -18.12
N ASP A 217 22.73 -16.19 -18.62
CA ASP A 217 22.44 -15.91 -20.05
C ASP A 217 21.44 -16.93 -20.63
N ASP A 218 20.43 -17.34 -19.85
CA ASP A 218 19.38 -18.28 -20.25
C ASP A 218 18.16 -17.53 -20.80
N ALA A 219 18.07 -17.47 -22.15
CA ALA A 219 17.00 -16.75 -22.84
C ALA A 219 15.62 -17.36 -22.64
N GLU A 220 15.52 -18.69 -22.42
CA GLU A 220 14.24 -19.37 -22.19
C GLU A 220 13.69 -19.03 -20.80
N LEU A 221 14.53 -19.07 -19.77
CA LEU A 221 14.14 -18.63 -18.42
C LEU A 221 13.76 -17.15 -18.39
N LEU A 222 14.46 -16.30 -19.15
CA LEU A 222 14.13 -14.87 -19.24
C LEU A 222 12.78 -14.63 -19.93
N ASP A 223 12.48 -15.33 -21.03
CA ASP A 223 11.16 -15.27 -21.68
C ASP A 223 10.05 -15.70 -20.72
N ARG A 224 10.27 -16.81 -20.00
CA ARG A 224 9.37 -17.32 -18.98
C ARG A 224 9.13 -16.29 -17.87
N ALA A 225 10.16 -15.60 -17.41
CA ALA A 225 10.05 -14.56 -16.40
C ALA A 225 9.25 -13.34 -16.88
N LEU A 226 9.52 -12.87 -18.09
CA LEU A 226 8.88 -11.68 -18.65
C LEU A 226 7.41 -11.92 -19.04
N ASN A 227 7.12 -13.08 -19.66
CA ASN A 227 5.85 -13.36 -20.33
C ASN A 227 5.02 -14.47 -19.64
N GLY A 228 5.56 -15.13 -18.61
CA GLY A 228 4.94 -16.27 -17.94
C GLY A 228 5.11 -17.59 -18.69
N LEU A 229 4.47 -18.62 -18.18
CA LEU A 229 4.41 -19.94 -18.86
C LEU A 229 3.41 -19.86 -20.01
N LYS A 230 3.81 -20.32 -21.19
CA LYS A 230 2.94 -20.36 -22.39
C LYS A 230 1.74 -21.27 -22.21
N GLU A 231 1.93 -22.38 -21.48
CA GLU A 231 0.90 -23.34 -21.15
C GLU A 231 0.99 -23.66 -19.66
N ASP A 232 -0.15 -23.72 -19.00
CA ASP A 232 -0.30 -24.20 -17.63
C ASP A 232 -1.55 -25.08 -17.53
N THR A 233 -1.59 -25.97 -16.54
CA THR A 233 -2.72 -26.88 -16.29
C THR A 233 -3.69 -26.32 -15.26
N LEU A 234 -3.63 -25.03 -14.95
CA LEU A 234 -4.43 -24.41 -13.91
C LEU A 234 -5.89 -24.25 -14.37
N PRO A 235 -6.87 -24.70 -13.59
CA PRO A 235 -8.27 -24.48 -13.91
C PRO A 235 -8.64 -22.99 -13.74
N VAL A 236 -9.45 -22.47 -14.66
CA VAL A 236 -10.06 -21.16 -14.50
C VAL A 236 -10.92 -21.15 -13.23
N GLY A 237 -10.85 -20.08 -12.43
CA GLY A 237 -11.52 -19.98 -11.16
C GLY A 237 -10.76 -20.58 -9.97
N MET A 238 -9.55 -21.11 -10.16
CA MET A 238 -8.69 -21.56 -9.06
C MET A 238 -8.41 -20.41 -8.09
N LYS A 239 -8.48 -20.69 -6.77
CA LYS A 239 -8.27 -19.73 -5.68
C LYS A 239 -7.06 -20.09 -4.83
N ASP A 240 -6.49 -19.09 -4.18
CA ASP A 240 -5.49 -19.24 -3.13
C ASP A 240 -6.12 -19.47 -1.74
N ASN A 241 -5.29 -19.53 -0.70
CA ASN A 241 -5.74 -19.67 0.69
C ASN A 241 -6.62 -18.53 1.20
N ASP A 242 -6.54 -17.37 0.54
CA ASP A 242 -7.19 -16.12 0.94
C ASP A 242 -8.50 -15.89 0.18
N GLY A 243 -8.86 -16.85 -0.70
CA GLY A 243 -10.02 -16.75 -1.59
C GLY A 243 -9.75 -15.91 -2.84
N GLY A 244 -8.53 -15.39 -3.02
CA GLY A 244 -8.15 -14.64 -4.22
C GLY A 244 -8.01 -15.52 -5.45
N LEU A 245 -8.47 -15.02 -6.61
CA LEU A 245 -8.36 -15.75 -7.87
C LEU A 245 -6.89 -15.89 -8.31
N ILE A 246 -6.50 -17.11 -8.63
CA ILE A 246 -5.20 -17.43 -9.24
C ILE A 246 -5.30 -17.36 -10.76
N LYS A 247 -6.37 -17.91 -11.33
CA LYS A 247 -6.55 -18.02 -12.78
C LYS A 247 -7.89 -17.44 -13.22
N LYS A 248 -7.81 -16.44 -14.10
CA LYS A 248 -8.96 -15.86 -14.81
C LYS A 248 -8.89 -16.24 -16.29
N GLU A 249 -10.01 -16.22 -16.97
CA GLU A 249 -10.06 -16.40 -18.42
C GLU A 249 -9.30 -15.26 -19.14
N GLY A 250 -8.45 -15.59 -20.10
CA GLY A 250 -7.68 -14.60 -20.88
C GLY A 250 -6.58 -13.87 -20.09
N GLN A 251 -6.28 -14.31 -18.86
CA GLN A 251 -5.27 -13.65 -18.02
C GLN A 251 -3.89 -13.67 -18.66
N LYS A 252 -3.27 -12.52 -18.78
CA LYS A 252 -1.84 -12.39 -19.06
C LYS A 252 -1.04 -12.79 -17.84
N THR A 253 0.21 -13.19 -18.02
CA THR A 253 1.09 -13.68 -16.96
C THR A 253 2.51 -13.16 -17.14
N GLY A 254 3.38 -13.39 -16.16
CA GLY A 254 4.76 -12.92 -16.18
C GLY A 254 4.94 -11.54 -15.58
N PHE A 255 6.18 -11.10 -15.57
CA PHE A 255 6.57 -9.79 -15.00
C PHE A 255 5.85 -8.62 -15.66
N LEU A 256 5.74 -8.62 -16.99
CA LEU A 256 5.09 -7.52 -17.71
C LEU A 256 3.60 -7.42 -17.37
N ALA A 257 2.89 -8.54 -17.23
CA ALA A 257 1.51 -8.54 -16.78
C ALA A 257 1.36 -8.01 -15.33
N ASN A 258 2.32 -8.33 -14.46
CA ASN A 258 2.37 -7.79 -13.10
C ASN A 258 2.71 -6.29 -13.05
N VAL A 259 3.25 -5.70 -14.12
CA VAL A 259 3.37 -4.24 -14.29
C VAL A 259 2.10 -3.65 -14.92
N ASP A 260 1.45 -4.37 -15.83
CA ASP A 260 0.31 -3.86 -16.61
C ASP A 260 -0.99 -3.77 -15.80
N GLU A 261 -1.32 -4.81 -15.05
CA GLU A 261 -2.68 -4.97 -14.50
C GLU A 261 -2.88 -4.31 -13.12
N PRO A 262 -1.98 -4.49 -12.13
CA PRO A 262 -2.26 -4.02 -10.77
C PRO A 262 -1.97 -2.53 -10.53
N PHE A 263 -1.22 -1.87 -11.43
CA PHE A 263 -0.93 -0.45 -11.31
C PHE A 263 -1.92 0.39 -12.11
N SER A 264 -2.50 1.39 -11.45
CA SER A 264 -3.22 2.46 -12.13
C SER A 264 -2.28 3.37 -12.91
N PRO A 265 -2.78 4.20 -13.84
CA PRO A 265 -1.96 5.19 -14.56
C PRO A 265 -1.22 6.18 -13.65
N ASP A 266 -1.70 6.36 -12.41
CA ASP A 266 -1.10 7.22 -11.39
C ASP A 266 -0.05 6.52 -10.52
N GLY A 267 0.08 5.21 -10.65
CA GLY A 267 1.04 4.40 -9.89
C GLY A 267 0.49 3.82 -8.59
N TYR A 268 -0.81 3.93 -8.32
CA TYR A 268 -1.44 3.22 -7.22
C TYR A 268 -1.49 1.71 -7.53
N TYR A 269 -1.21 0.89 -6.52
CA TYR A 269 -1.20 -0.57 -6.63
C TYR A 269 -2.44 -1.13 -5.92
N ASN A 270 -3.23 -1.92 -6.62
CA ASN A 270 -4.56 -2.34 -6.16
C ASN A 270 -4.58 -3.17 -4.86
N GLU A 271 -3.45 -3.81 -4.48
CA GLU A 271 -3.35 -4.51 -3.20
C GLU A 271 -3.17 -3.57 -1.99
N GLY A 272 -2.95 -2.27 -2.24
CA GLY A 272 -2.74 -1.25 -1.21
C GLY A 272 -1.26 -0.98 -0.86
N PRO A 273 -0.98 0.09 -0.10
CA PRO A 273 0.39 0.62 0.08
C PRO A 273 1.33 -0.35 0.80
N TYR A 274 0.83 -1.18 1.71
CA TYR A 274 1.67 -2.15 2.42
C TYR A 274 2.25 -3.20 1.46
N TYR A 275 1.41 -3.78 0.58
CA TYR A 275 1.85 -4.77 -0.41
C TYR A 275 2.59 -4.11 -1.57
N GLN A 276 2.19 -2.90 -1.98
CA GLN A 276 2.95 -2.12 -2.94
C GLN A 276 4.39 -1.92 -2.46
N ARG A 277 4.60 -1.49 -1.21
CA ARG A 277 5.93 -1.38 -0.59
C ARG A 277 6.73 -2.67 -0.75
N TYR A 278 6.12 -3.82 -0.41
CA TYR A 278 6.78 -5.11 -0.48
C TYR A 278 7.14 -5.53 -1.91
N ALA A 279 6.25 -5.25 -2.86
CA ALA A 279 6.46 -5.55 -4.27
C ALA A 279 7.44 -4.57 -4.96
N MET A 280 7.64 -3.36 -4.43
CA MET A 280 8.54 -2.37 -5.04
C MET A 280 9.98 -2.86 -5.13
N TYR A 281 10.47 -3.67 -4.19
CA TYR A 281 11.84 -4.20 -4.26
C TYR A 281 12.06 -5.06 -5.51
N PRO A 282 11.32 -6.16 -5.75
CA PRO A 282 11.50 -6.95 -6.95
C PRO A 282 11.22 -6.17 -8.23
N PHE A 283 10.20 -5.31 -8.27
CA PHE A 283 9.92 -4.49 -9.44
C PHE A 283 11.11 -3.60 -9.83
N MET A 284 11.65 -2.86 -8.88
CA MET A 284 12.69 -1.87 -9.15
C MET A 284 14.05 -2.51 -9.40
N VAL A 285 14.42 -3.52 -8.61
CA VAL A 285 15.71 -4.21 -8.75
C VAL A 285 15.77 -5.00 -10.08
N PHE A 286 14.68 -5.63 -10.49
CA PHE A 286 14.66 -6.32 -11.78
C PHE A 286 14.61 -5.34 -12.96
N ALA A 287 13.88 -4.22 -12.82
CA ALA A 287 13.92 -3.15 -13.81
C ALA A 287 15.35 -2.58 -14.00
N GLU A 288 16.08 -2.38 -12.90
CA GLU A 288 17.49 -1.95 -12.96
C GLU A 288 18.36 -3.00 -13.65
N ALA A 289 18.19 -4.29 -13.32
CA ALA A 289 18.92 -5.39 -13.97
C ALA A 289 18.59 -5.47 -15.47
N LEU A 290 17.33 -5.31 -15.85
CA LEU A 290 16.91 -5.25 -17.28
C LEU A 290 17.48 -4.01 -17.97
N GLN A 291 17.49 -2.85 -17.33
CA GLN A 291 18.09 -1.63 -17.89
C GLN A 291 19.58 -1.81 -18.16
N ASN A 292 20.29 -2.50 -17.29
CA ASN A 292 21.72 -2.76 -17.40
C ASN A 292 22.04 -3.84 -18.45
N THR A 293 21.18 -4.84 -18.64
CA THR A 293 21.45 -6.03 -19.48
C THR A 293 20.69 -6.04 -20.80
N LYS A 294 19.47 -5.48 -20.82
CA LYS A 294 18.55 -5.45 -21.96
C LYS A 294 17.96 -4.04 -22.16
N PRO A 295 18.80 -3.00 -22.36
CA PRO A 295 18.35 -1.59 -22.39
C PRO A 295 17.31 -1.29 -23.48
N ASP A 296 17.25 -2.10 -24.54
CA ASP A 296 16.27 -1.95 -25.61
C ASP A 296 14.83 -2.16 -25.15
N LEU A 297 14.61 -2.84 -24.00
CA LEU A 297 13.28 -2.98 -23.40
C LEU A 297 12.73 -1.67 -22.84
N LYS A 298 13.59 -0.67 -22.61
CA LYS A 298 13.21 0.65 -22.07
C LYS A 298 12.27 0.56 -20.86
N ILE A 299 12.59 -0.32 -19.93
CA ILE A 299 11.68 -0.73 -18.85
C ILE A 299 11.22 0.44 -17.96
N PHE A 300 12.05 1.47 -17.77
CA PHE A 300 11.65 2.67 -17.01
C PHE A 300 10.78 3.65 -17.80
N GLU A 301 10.67 3.50 -19.13
CA GLU A 301 9.71 4.21 -19.97
C GLU A 301 8.41 3.41 -20.16
N TYR A 302 8.41 2.10 -19.83
CA TYR A 302 7.29 1.19 -20.03
C TYR A 302 6.03 1.70 -19.31
N LYS A 303 4.87 1.57 -19.98
CA LYS A 303 3.57 2.07 -19.48
C LYS A 303 3.69 3.52 -18.95
N ASN A 304 4.36 4.39 -19.74
CA ASN A 304 4.56 5.80 -19.43
C ASN A 304 5.27 6.05 -18.06
N GLY A 305 6.31 5.26 -17.79
CA GLY A 305 7.13 5.39 -16.58
C GLY A 305 6.44 4.92 -15.29
N ILE A 306 5.58 3.93 -15.39
CA ILE A 306 4.72 3.49 -14.27
C ILE A 306 5.50 3.09 -13.02
N LEU A 307 6.66 2.44 -13.17
CA LEU A 307 7.49 2.03 -12.03
C LEU A 307 8.02 3.23 -11.23
N VAL A 308 8.39 4.31 -11.91
CA VAL A 308 8.81 5.55 -11.24
C VAL A 308 7.60 6.24 -10.61
N LYS A 309 6.47 6.35 -11.33
CA LYS A 309 5.22 6.93 -10.79
C LYS A 309 4.74 6.21 -9.54
N SER A 310 4.90 4.89 -9.48
CA SER A 310 4.48 4.09 -8.32
C SER A 310 5.25 4.42 -7.04
N VAL A 311 6.52 4.84 -7.16
CA VAL A 311 7.29 5.34 -6.01
C VAL A 311 6.69 6.65 -5.49
N TYR A 312 6.33 7.59 -6.38
CA TYR A 312 5.69 8.85 -5.96
C TYR A 312 4.31 8.63 -5.37
N ALA A 313 3.50 7.74 -5.95
CA ALA A 313 2.20 7.37 -5.40
C ALA A 313 2.37 6.83 -3.97
N LEU A 314 3.31 5.92 -3.77
CA LEU A 314 3.57 5.31 -2.47
C LEU A 314 4.08 6.32 -1.43
N LEU A 315 4.96 7.26 -1.82
CA LEU A 315 5.41 8.33 -0.92
C LEU A 315 4.26 9.27 -0.52
N ASN A 316 3.28 9.50 -1.39
CA ASN A 316 2.08 10.27 -1.06
C ASN A 316 1.08 9.50 -0.18
N LEU A 317 1.08 8.15 -0.21
CA LEU A 317 0.25 7.29 0.62
C LEU A 317 0.79 7.12 2.06
N THR A 318 1.44 8.16 2.58
CA THR A 318 2.03 8.15 3.94
C THR A 318 1.56 9.36 4.75
N ASN A 319 1.50 9.20 6.09
CA ASN A 319 1.32 10.30 7.02
C ASN A 319 2.53 11.26 7.06
N SER A 320 2.54 12.27 7.94
CA SER A 320 3.63 13.27 8.02
C SER A 320 5.00 12.63 8.29
N ASP A 321 5.05 11.56 9.07
CA ASP A 321 6.29 10.88 9.48
C ASP A 321 6.75 9.81 8.50
N GLY A 322 5.94 9.54 7.46
CA GLY A 322 6.29 8.58 6.41
C GLY A 322 5.77 7.16 6.65
N GLU A 323 4.87 6.96 7.61
CA GLU A 323 4.15 5.70 7.75
C GLU A 323 3.03 5.60 6.72
N PHE A 324 2.86 4.43 6.13
CA PHE A 324 1.81 4.16 5.16
C PHE A 324 0.43 4.14 5.82
N PHE A 325 -0.56 4.72 5.14
CA PHE A 325 -1.96 4.53 5.53
C PHE A 325 -2.30 3.03 5.46
N PRO A 326 -2.93 2.46 6.52
CA PRO A 326 -3.15 1.02 6.63
C PRO A 326 -4.35 0.53 5.80
N LEU A 327 -4.39 0.92 4.52
CA LEU A 327 -5.45 0.50 3.59
C LEU A 327 -5.32 -0.98 3.27
N ASN A 328 -6.45 -1.66 3.10
CA ASN A 328 -6.54 -3.10 2.86
C ASN A 328 -5.89 -3.90 4.02
N ASP A 329 -5.25 -5.03 3.74
CA ASP A 329 -4.45 -5.78 4.73
C ASP A 329 -3.16 -5.02 5.11
N GLY A 330 -3.26 -3.72 5.36
CA GLY A 330 -2.14 -2.86 5.72
C GLY A 330 -1.70 -3.04 7.18
N GLN A 331 -0.41 -3.34 7.40
CA GLN A 331 0.15 -3.37 8.74
C GLN A 331 0.55 -1.96 9.18
N LYS A 332 0.05 -1.51 10.35
CA LYS A 332 0.45 -0.23 10.96
C LYS A 332 1.93 -0.23 11.36
N GLY A 333 2.55 0.96 11.36
CA GLY A 333 3.96 1.15 11.67
C GLY A 333 4.93 0.85 10.53
N MET A 334 4.44 0.48 9.35
CA MET A 334 5.28 0.34 8.15
C MET A 334 5.44 1.68 7.44
N SER A 335 6.65 1.95 6.94
CA SER A 335 7.00 3.28 6.45
C SER A 335 7.96 3.25 5.26
N TYR A 336 8.22 4.40 4.67
CA TYR A 336 9.21 4.55 3.61
C TYR A 336 10.66 4.40 4.10
N TYR A 337 10.90 4.22 5.40
CA TYR A 337 12.22 3.87 5.94
C TYR A 337 12.59 2.40 5.72
N SER A 338 11.66 1.59 5.23
CA SER A 338 11.91 0.18 4.90
C SER A 338 12.95 0.06 3.79
N ARG A 339 13.67 -1.07 3.78
CA ARG A 339 14.72 -1.32 2.79
C ARG A 339 14.20 -1.32 1.35
N GLU A 340 13.00 -1.80 1.14
CA GLU A 340 12.33 -1.84 -0.15
C GLU A 340 12.17 -0.43 -0.73
N LEU A 341 11.83 0.55 0.12
CA LEU A 341 11.67 1.93 -0.29
C LEU A 341 13.00 2.68 -0.41
N VAL A 342 14.03 2.31 0.35
CA VAL A 342 15.39 2.84 0.12
C VAL A 342 15.83 2.48 -1.30
N SER A 343 15.74 1.21 -1.68
CA SER A 343 16.08 0.77 -3.04
C SER A 343 15.22 1.44 -4.11
N ALA A 344 13.90 1.53 -3.88
CA ALA A 344 12.98 2.12 -4.83
C ALA A 344 13.23 3.63 -5.05
N VAL A 345 13.53 4.37 -4.00
CA VAL A 345 13.86 5.81 -4.07
C VAL A 345 15.18 6.03 -4.80
N ASP A 346 16.21 5.24 -4.49
CA ASP A 346 17.52 5.35 -5.13
C ASP A 346 17.42 5.09 -6.64
N ILE A 347 16.77 3.99 -7.03
CA ILE A 347 16.57 3.60 -8.42
C ILE A 347 15.69 4.62 -9.16
N ALA A 348 14.58 5.07 -8.53
CA ALA A 348 13.70 6.07 -9.11
C ALA A 348 14.41 7.42 -9.29
N TYR A 349 15.32 7.81 -8.37
CA TYR A 349 16.14 8.99 -8.56
C TYR A 349 17.05 8.86 -9.80
N LEU A 350 17.77 7.75 -9.92
CA LEU A 350 18.73 7.56 -11.02
C LEU A 350 18.05 7.52 -12.39
N TYR A 351 16.97 6.73 -12.52
CA TYR A 351 16.31 6.44 -13.80
C TYR A 351 15.06 7.29 -14.06
N GLY A 352 14.51 7.97 -13.05
CA GLY A 352 13.33 8.83 -13.14
C GLY A 352 13.64 10.31 -13.36
N GLY A 353 14.80 10.66 -13.92
CA GLY A 353 15.14 12.05 -14.27
C GLY A 353 15.82 12.85 -13.16
N ARG A 354 16.29 12.20 -12.09
CA ARG A 354 17.05 12.80 -10.96
C ARG A 354 16.28 13.91 -10.25
N ASP A 355 15.01 13.67 -9.96
CA ASP A 355 14.20 14.63 -9.18
C ASP A 355 14.81 14.86 -7.80
N ALA A 356 15.23 16.10 -7.56
CA ALA A 356 15.88 16.52 -6.33
C ALA A 356 15.00 16.36 -5.07
N SER A 357 13.68 16.20 -5.21
CA SER A 357 12.79 15.97 -4.10
C SER A 357 12.97 14.59 -3.46
N LEU A 358 13.35 13.58 -4.25
CA LEU A 358 13.66 12.24 -3.75
C LEU A 358 14.90 12.22 -2.86
N LEU A 359 15.85 13.15 -3.06
CA LEU A 359 17.01 13.29 -2.19
C LEU A 359 16.62 13.64 -0.75
N SER A 360 15.58 14.45 -0.55
CA SER A 360 15.10 14.77 0.80
C SER A 360 14.45 13.58 1.52
N ILE A 361 13.90 12.63 0.77
CA ILE A 361 13.43 11.34 1.31
C ILE A 361 14.63 10.49 1.71
N ALA A 362 15.65 10.38 0.83
CA ALA A 362 16.87 9.63 1.12
C ALA A 362 17.65 10.19 2.32
N GLU A 363 17.71 11.53 2.49
CA GLU A 363 18.27 12.15 3.69
C GLU A 363 17.55 11.69 4.97
N LYS A 364 16.21 11.62 4.95
CA LYS A 364 15.42 11.13 6.08
C LYS A 364 15.65 9.63 6.31
N GLN A 365 15.74 8.83 5.24
CA GLN A 365 16.06 7.39 5.33
C GLN A 365 17.44 7.13 5.94
N GLY A 366 18.40 8.06 5.77
CA GLY A 366 19.72 8.02 6.38
C GLY A 366 20.65 6.92 5.86
N ARG A 367 20.28 6.25 4.77
CA ARG A 367 21.01 5.17 4.12
C ARG A 367 20.65 5.07 2.65
N VAL A 368 21.53 4.45 1.87
CA VAL A 368 21.34 4.20 0.44
C VAL A 368 21.73 2.76 0.09
N GLN A 369 21.26 2.29 -1.07
CA GLN A 369 21.67 1.01 -1.63
C GLN A 369 23.16 1.07 -2.05
N LEU A 370 23.86 -0.08 -1.97
CA LEU A 370 25.29 -0.12 -2.28
C LEU A 370 25.54 -0.44 -3.76
N ASP A 371 25.01 0.38 -4.63
CA ASP A 371 25.11 0.30 -6.10
C ASP A 371 25.21 1.70 -6.72
N ASN A 372 25.06 1.76 -8.04
CA ASN A 372 25.13 3.02 -8.78
C ASN A 372 23.99 3.97 -8.44
N SER A 373 22.80 3.46 -8.19
CA SER A 373 21.65 4.27 -7.85
C SER A 373 21.82 4.93 -6.48
N GLY A 374 22.25 4.17 -5.47
CA GLY A 374 22.57 4.70 -4.16
C GLY A 374 23.77 5.65 -4.14
N MET A 375 24.80 5.40 -4.96
CA MET A 375 25.92 6.35 -5.13
C MET A 375 25.44 7.67 -5.75
N ALA A 376 24.56 7.62 -6.75
CA ALA A 376 24.01 8.82 -7.38
C ALA A 376 23.21 9.67 -6.39
N VAL A 377 22.38 9.04 -5.55
CA VAL A 377 21.63 9.69 -4.46
C VAL A 377 22.60 10.31 -3.45
N ALA A 378 23.57 9.54 -2.96
CA ALA A 378 24.51 10.02 -1.96
C ALA A 378 25.37 11.20 -2.45
N LEU A 379 25.73 11.21 -3.75
CA LEU A 379 26.39 12.36 -4.39
C LEU A 379 25.45 13.57 -4.48
N GLY A 380 24.18 13.37 -4.81
CA GLY A 380 23.18 14.43 -4.83
C GLY A 380 23.01 15.08 -3.45
N VAL A 381 22.92 14.28 -2.40
CA VAL A 381 22.86 14.75 -1.00
C VAL A 381 24.15 15.49 -0.59
N LYS A 382 25.32 14.90 -0.87
CA LYS A 382 26.62 15.56 -0.61
C LYS A 382 26.72 16.93 -1.26
N ASN A 383 26.25 17.05 -2.49
CA ASN A 383 26.28 18.27 -3.25
C ASN A 383 25.16 19.26 -2.89
N LYS A 384 24.34 18.96 -1.85
CA LYS A 384 23.25 19.79 -1.35
C LYS A 384 22.19 20.10 -2.43
N LEU A 385 21.90 19.14 -3.29
CA LEU A 385 20.90 19.28 -4.34
C LEU A 385 19.48 18.98 -3.86
N ALA A 386 19.32 18.45 -2.65
CA ALA A 386 18.03 18.05 -2.10
C ALA A 386 17.04 19.23 -2.06
N LYS A 387 15.82 18.96 -2.49
CA LYS A 387 14.65 19.85 -2.37
C LYS A 387 13.60 19.17 -1.53
N PRO A 388 12.76 19.89 -0.79
CA PRO A 388 11.69 19.30 -0.01
C PRO A 388 10.76 18.44 -0.88
N PHE A 389 10.48 17.19 -0.45
CA PHE A 389 9.38 16.41 -1.00
C PHE A 389 8.07 16.92 -0.38
N VAL A 390 7.26 17.61 -1.18
CA VAL A 390 5.98 18.16 -0.74
C VAL A 390 4.88 17.16 -1.04
N LYS A 391 4.32 16.55 0.01
CA LYS A 391 3.12 15.72 -0.12
C LYS A 391 1.92 16.62 -0.49
N LYS A 392 1.15 16.18 -1.47
CA LYS A 392 0.03 16.97 -2.02
C LYS A 392 -1.31 16.36 -1.61
N SER A 393 -2.36 17.19 -1.65
CA SER A 393 -3.71 16.68 -1.83
C SER A 393 -3.78 16.04 -3.21
N ILE A 394 -4.16 14.76 -3.28
CA ILE A 394 -4.09 13.96 -4.50
C ILE A 394 -5.22 12.94 -4.52
N ASP A 395 -5.68 12.67 -5.71
CA ASP A 395 -6.66 11.62 -6.01
C ASP A 395 -5.96 10.59 -6.88
N LEU A 396 -5.68 9.41 -6.31
CA LEU A 396 -5.03 8.29 -7.00
C LEU A 396 -6.12 7.36 -7.52
N SER A 397 -6.21 7.20 -8.83
CA SER A 397 -7.14 6.27 -9.46
C SER A 397 -6.78 4.81 -9.18
N ASP A 398 -7.72 3.88 -9.33
CA ASP A 398 -7.52 2.44 -9.24
C ASP A 398 -7.90 1.75 -10.56
N GLY A 399 -7.40 0.51 -10.74
CA GLY A 399 -7.51 -0.24 -12.00
C GLY A 399 -6.47 0.16 -13.03
N SER A 400 -6.17 -0.76 -13.96
CA SER A 400 -5.13 -0.59 -14.98
C SER A 400 -5.39 0.58 -15.97
N ASP A 401 -6.65 0.96 -16.11
CA ASP A 401 -7.14 2.10 -16.91
C ASP A 401 -7.47 3.34 -16.07
N GLY A 402 -7.46 3.22 -14.74
CA GLY A 402 -7.82 4.29 -13.80
C GLY A 402 -9.31 4.48 -13.59
N GLU A 403 -10.17 3.56 -14.07
CA GLU A 403 -11.63 3.70 -14.05
C GLU A 403 -12.31 2.92 -12.90
N GLN A 404 -11.51 2.31 -11.99
CA GLN A 404 -12.05 1.48 -10.91
C GLN A 404 -12.07 2.21 -9.56
N GLY A 405 -12.49 3.47 -9.55
CA GLY A 405 -12.49 4.30 -8.34
C GLY A 405 -11.10 4.79 -7.96
N GLY A 406 -10.82 4.88 -6.66
CA GLY A 406 -9.52 5.38 -6.22
C GLY A 406 -9.38 5.62 -4.73
N VAL A 407 -8.31 6.31 -4.36
CA VAL A 407 -8.00 6.78 -3.00
C VAL A 407 -7.69 8.26 -3.06
N ALA A 408 -8.53 9.07 -2.42
CA ALA A 408 -8.30 10.50 -2.31
C ALA A 408 -7.61 10.85 -0.97
N ILE A 409 -6.62 11.71 -1.04
CA ILE A 409 -5.91 12.24 0.12
C ILE A 409 -6.06 13.76 0.07
N ILE A 410 -6.69 14.35 1.08
CA ILE A 410 -6.75 15.80 1.26
C ILE A 410 -5.84 16.17 2.43
N ARG A 411 -4.92 17.10 2.18
CA ARG A 411 -3.99 17.62 3.18
C ARG A 411 -4.25 19.10 3.35
N ASN A 412 -4.52 19.49 4.58
CA ASN A 412 -4.61 20.90 4.95
C ASN A 412 -3.55 21.20 6.00
N LYS A 413 -2.58 22.02 5.62
CA LYS A 413 -1.46 22.39 6.47
C LYS A 413 -1.73 23.75 7.09
N THR A 414 -1.86 23.77 8.41
CA THR A 414 -1.87 24.99 9.21
C THR A 414 -0.44 25.39 9.62
N LYS A 415 -0.30 26.42 10.44
CA LYS A 415 1.01 26.80 10.98
C LYS A 415 1.64 25.72 11.85
N ASP A 416 0.82 25.01 12.63
CA ASP A 416 1.27 24.14 13.71
C ASP A 416 0.98 22.65 13.42
N ASP A 417 0.01 22.36 12.53
CA ASP A 417 -0.48 21.00 12.26
C ASP A 417 -0.67 20.75 10.75
N GLU A 418 -0.66 19.47 10.37
CA GLU A 418 -1.15 18.98 9.09
C GLU A 418 -2.32 18.05 9.34
N LEU A 419 -3.54 18.45 8.95
CA LEU A 419 -4.70 17.59 8.97
C LEU A 419 -4.81 16.82 7.66
N THR A 420 -4.93 15.50 7.73
CA THR A 420 -4.99 14.64 6.55
C THR A 420 -6.24 13.78 6.58
N LEU A 421 -7.04 13.89 5.53
CA LEU A 421 -8.18 13.02 5.24
C LEU A 421 -7.77 12.02 4.16
N VAL A 422 -8.04 10.75 4.39
CA VAL A 422 -7.89 9.67 3.39
C VAL A 422 -9.24 9.04 3.18
N MET A 423 -9.79 9.11 1.96
CA MET A 423 -11.07 8.47 1.60
C MET A 423 -10.83 7.38 0.56
N LYS A 424 -11.27 6.17 0.84
CA LYS A 424 -11.18 5.02 -0.07
C LYS A 424 -12.51 4.80 -0.80
N TYR A 425 -12.47 4.84 -2.13
CA TYR A 425 -13.57 4.51 -3.03
C TYR A 425 -13.09 3.63 -4.20
N ALA A 426 -12.02 2.88 -3.96
CA ALA A 426 -11.31 2.01 -4.87
C ALA A 426 -12.09 0.72 -5.22
N ALA A 427 -11.53 -0.09 -6.12
CA ALA A 427 -11.94 -1.46 -6.36
C ALA A 427 -11.82 -2.34 -5.10
N GLN A 428 -12.11 -3.63 -5.20
CA GLN A 428 -12.04 -4.55 -4.04
C GLN A 428 -10.61 -4.82 -3.58
N GLY A 429 -9.61 -4.70 -4.47
CA GLY A 429 -8.20 -4.79 -4.08
C GLY A 429 -7.62 -6.20 -4.00
N SER A 430 -7.68 -6.99 -5.06
CA SER A 430 -7.16 -8.36 -5.13
C SER A 430 -7.51 -9.20 -3.87
N SER A 431 -6.69 -10.15 -3.44
CA SER A 431 -6.96 -10.96 -2.23
C SER A 431 -6.83 -10.20 -0.90
N HIS A 432 -6.26 -9.00 -0.92
CA HIS A 432 -6.01 -8.19 0.27
C HIS A 432 -7.05 -7.10 0.54
N GLY A 433 -8.06 -6.98 -0.32
CA GLY A 433 -9.08 -5.96 -0.20
C GLY A 433 -10.09 -6.23 0.92
N HIS A 434 -10.71 -5.13 1.37
CA HIS A 434 -11.74 -5.12 2.42
C HIS A 434 -13.10 -4.68 1.86
N PHE A 435 -14.17 -4.94 2.59
CA PHE A 435 -15.52 -4.47 2.28
C PHE A 435 -15.72 -3.06 2.83
N ASP A 436 -15.00 -2.09 2.31
CA ASP A 436 -14.80 -0.75 2.89
C ASP A 436 -15.13 0.40 1.92
N LYS A 437 -16.11 0.19 1.02
CA LYS A 437 -16.53 1.22 0.07
C LYS A 437 -16.91 2.51 0.79
N LEU A 438 -16.39 3.65 0.29
CA LEU A 438 -16.62 4.98 0.83
C LEU A 438 -16.17 5.16 2.31
N SER A 439 -15.19 4.36 2.78
CA SER A 439 -14.61 4.52 4.11
C SER A 439 -13.58 5.66 4.13
N PHE A 440 -13.26 6.13 5.34
CA PHE A 440 -12.21 7.13 5.52
C PHE A 440 -11.41 6.90 6.80
N SER A 441 -10.19 7.43 6.81
CA SER A 441 -9.39 7.67 8.02
C SER A 441 -8.95 9.13 8.08
N TYR A 442 -8.67 9.62 9.29
CA TYR A 442 -8.37 11.03 9.54
C TYR A 442 -7.19 11.16 10.50
N TYR A 443 -6.26 12.05 10.17
CA TYR A 443 -4.99 12.22 10.87
C TYR A 443 -4.77 13.67 11.29
N ASN A 444 -4.10 13.86 12.41
CA ASN A 444 -3.46 15.10 12.81
C ASN A 444 -1.95 14.87 12.87
N ASN A 445 -1.19 15.45 11.95
CA ASN A 445 0.20 15.10 11.70
C ASN A 445 0.35 13.58 11.43
N SER A 446 1.14 12.86 12.24
CA SER A 446 1.28 11.40 12.17
C SER A 446 0.22 10.64 12.98
N SER A 447 -0.49 11.32 13.88
CA SER A 447 -1.45 10.67 14.77
C SER A 447 -2.76 10.38 14.05
N GLU A 448 -3.15 9.11 14.03
CA GLU A 448 -4.41 8.65 13.47
C GLU A 448 -5.54 8.95 14.45
N ILE A 449 -6.49 9.80 14.07
CA ILE A 449 -7.60 10.27 14.93
C ILE A 449 -8.81 9.35 14.80
N LEU A 450 -9.23 9.13 13.54
CA LEU A 450 -10.23 8.15 13.16
C LEU A 450 -9.55 7.14 12.26
N GLN A 451 -9.53 5.89 12.73
CA GLN A 451 -8.64 4.91 12.15
C GLN A 451 -9.27 4.05 11.06
N ASP A 452 -8.42 3.56 10.15
CA ASP A 452 -8.63 2.29 9.47
C ASP A 452 -7.96 1.17 10.29
N TYR A 453 -8.62 0.02 10.43
CA TYR A 453 -8.08 -1.07 11.24
C TYR A 453 -6.84 -1.69 10.59
N GLY A 454 -6.80 -1.76 9.26
CA GLY A 454 -5.79 -2.51 8.52
C GLY A 454 -5.95 -4.02 8.73
N LEU A 455 -4.84 -4.76 8.80
CA LEU A 455 -4.88 -6.21 8.98
C LEU A 455 -5.03 -6.62 10.45
N ALA A 456 -5.61 -7.80 10.68
CA ALA A 456 -5.72 -8.40 12.01
C ALA A 456 -4.36 -8.95 12.47
N ARG A 457 -3.65 -8.13 13.26
CA ARG A 457 -2.38 -8.50 13.88
C ARG A 457 -2.14 -7.61 15.10
N PHE A 458 -2.52 -8.09 16.26
CA PHE A 458 -2.44 -7.31 17.49
C PHE A 458 -1.01 -6.89 17.83
N VAL A 459 -0.09 -7.85 17.79
CA VAL A 459 1.35 -7.62 17.96
C VAL A 459 2.12 -8.24 16.82
N ASN A 460 3.24 -7.64 16.45
CA ASN A 460 4.10 -8.15 15.40
C ASN A 460 4.90 -9.38 15.87
N ILE A 461 4.22 -10.50 16.07
CA ILE A 461 4.81 -11.80 16.43
C ILE A 461 4.73 -12.71 15.21
N GLU A 462 5.87 -12.98 14.57
CA GLU A 462 5.96 -13.76 13.35
C GLU A 462 5.34 -15.16 13.48
N GLN A 463 5.51 -15.83 14.63
CA GLN A 463 4.99 -17.16 14.90
C GLN A 463 3.45 -17.22 14.91
N LYS A 464 2.78 -16.12 15.23
CA LYS A 464 1.31 -16.04 15.14
C LYS A 464 0.84 -15.96 13.68
N GLY A 465 1.70 -15.53 12.77
CA GLY A 465 1.32 -15.14 11.43
C GLY A 465 0.67 -13.76 11.43
N GLY A 466 -0.13 -13.46 10.43
CA GLY A 466 -0.86 -12.19 10.28
C GLY A 466 -1.73 -12.24 9.03
N GLY A 467 -2.55 -11.22 8.82
CA GLY A 467 -3.46 -11.18 7.70
C GLY A 467 -4.35 -12.43 7.65
N ASN A 468 -4.41 -13.06 6.50
CA ASN A 468 -5.31 -14.19 6.25
C ASN A 468 -4.98 -15.48 7.01
N TYR A 469 -3.84 -15.56 7.69
CA TYR A 469 -3.52 -16.70 8.58
C TYR A 469 -4.17 -16.58 9.97
N LEU A 470 -4.76 -15.40 10.27
CA LEU A 470 -5.58 -15.17 11.46
C LEU A 470 -7.05 -15.13 11.04
N LYS A 471 -7.88 -15.92 11.71
CA LYS A 471 -9.33 -15.98 11.42
C LYS A 471 -9.97 -14.58 11.51
N GLU A 472 -9.53 -13.79 12.48
CA GLU A 472 -10.05 -12.44 12.72
C GLU A 472 -9.75 -11.46 11.57
N ASN A 473 -8.83 -11.78 10.67
CA ASN A 473 -8.68 -10.97 9.46
C ASN A 473 -9.94 -11.04 8.57
N SER A 474 -10.47 -12.23 8.36
CA SER A 474 -11.69 -12.43 7.57
C SER A 474 -12.95 -12.08 8.36
N THR A 475 -13.03 -12.39 9.66
CA THR A 475 -14.24 -12.21 10.46
C THR A 475 -14.38 -10.79 11.05
N TRP A 476 -13.29 -10.01 11.09
CA TRP A 476 -13.30 -8.61 11.56
C TRP A 476 -12.69 -7.66 10.54
N ALA A 477 -11.36 -7.71 10.31
CA ALA A 477 -10.63 -6.64 9.63
C ALA A 477 -11.16 -6.35 8.22
N LYS A 478 -11.58 -7.39 7.47
CA LYS A 478 -12.16 -7.25 6.14
C LYS A 478 -13.63 -6.85 6.13
N GLN A 479 -14.33 -6.91 7.28
CA GLN A 479 -15.77 -6.66 7.33
C GLN A 479 -16.10 -5.17 7.34
N THR A 480 -17.21 -4.78 6.74
CA THR A 480 -17.60 -3.37 6.59
C THR A 480 -17.69 -2.65 7.94
N ILE A 481 -18.17 -3.34 8.98
CA ILE A 481 -18.29 -2.75 10.33
C ILE A 481 -16.94 -2.38 10.94
N ALA A 482 -15.82 -2.89 10.44
CA ALA A 482 -14.48 -2.51 10.90
C ALA A 482 -14.01 -1.15 10.36
N HIS A 483 -14.78 -0.51 9.50
CA HIS A 483 -14.41 0.72 8.78
C HIS A 483 -15.39 1.85 9.04
N ASN A 484 -14.94 3.10 8.92
CA ASN A 484 -15.78 4.30 9.09
C ASN A 484 -16.62 4.53 7.82
N THR A 485 -17.60 3.67 7.58
CA THR A 485 -18.55 3.74 6.44
C THR A 485 -19.93 3.24 6.87
N VAL A 486 -20.97 3.36 6.01
CA VAL A 486 -22.34 2.93 6.34
C VAL A 486 -22.49 1.42 6.14
N ILE A 487 -23.10 0.76 7.14
CA ILE A 487 -23.51 -0.64 7.10
C ILE A 487 -25.02 -0.72 7.07
N GLN A 488 -25.59 -1.57 6.18
CA GLN A 488 -27.00 -1.84 6.09
C GLN A 488 -27.36 -3.18 6.70
N ASN A 489 -28.32 -3.19 7.65
CA ASN A 489 -28.91 -4.40 8.25
C ASN A 489 -27.87 -5.37 8.86
N GLU A 490 -26.80 -4.82 9.47
CA GLU A 490 -25.69 -5.59 10.08
C GLU A 490 -25.01 -6.57 9.09
N THR A 491 -25.00 -6.25 7.79
CA THR A 491 -24.42 -7.10 6.74
C THR A 491 -23.29 -6.34 6.05
N SER A 492 -22.19 -7.02 5.75
CA SER A 492 -21.10 -6.41 4.98
C SER A 492 -21.50 -6.09 3.54
N HIS A 493 -20.83 -5.13 2.92
CA HIS A 493 -20.93 -4.84 1.50
C HIS A 493 -20.86 -6.15 0.69
N PHE A 494 -21.67 -6.28 -0.34
CA PHE A 494 -21.71 -7.46 -1.21
C PHE A 494 -22.03 -8.76 -0.48
N ASP A 495 -22.70 -8.72 0.68
CA ASP A 495 -23.00 -9.86 1.56
C ASP A 495 -21.72 -10.56 2.07
N GLY A 496 -20.58 -9.86 2.14
CA GLY A 496 -19.28 -10.42 2.48
C GLY A 496 -18.71 -11.37 1.42
N ASP A 497 -19.23 -11.33 0.20
CA ASP A 497 -18.75 -12.11 -0.94
C ASP A 497 -17.65 -11.32 -1.68
N PHE A 498 -16.43 -11.81 -1.56
CA PHE A 498 -15.25 -11.17 -2.14
C PHE A 498 -15.30 -11.13 -3.68
N GLU A 499 -15.76 -12.20 -4.32
CA GLU A 499 -15.85 -12.27 -5.79
C GLU A 499 -16.87 -11.28 -6.31
N LYS A 500 -18.05 -11.21 -5.67
CA LYS A 500 -19.06 -10.22 -5.99
C LYS A 500 -18.52 -8.80 -5.85
N GLY A 501 -17.74 -8.55 -4.79
CA GLY A 501 -17.06 -7.25 -4.58
C GLY A 501 -16.09 -6.87 -5.68
N THR A 502 -15.41 -7.85 -6.31
CA THR A 502 -14.45 -7.58 -7.41
C THR A 502 -15.10 -7.13 -8.71
N LEU A 503 -16.41 -7.33 -8.85
CA LEU A 503 -17.15 -6.92 -10.05
C LEU A 503 -17.51 -5.42 -10.06
N PHE A 504 -17.35 -4.73 -8.93
CA PHE A 504 -17.81 -3.36 -8.76
C PHE A 504 -16.77 -2.48 -8.10
N SER A 505 -16.76 -1.23 -8.52
CA SER A 505 -16.00 -0.15 -7.91
C SER A 505 -16.87 1.07 -7.69
N SER A 506 -16.57 1.84 -6.66
CA SER A 506 -17.23 3.12 -6.43
C SER A 506 -16.80 4.14 -7.49
N LYS A 507 -17.59 5.19 -7.67
CA LYS A 507 -17.33 6.21 -8.69
C LYS A 507 -17.02 7.55 -8.03
N LYS A 508 -15.93 8.19 -8.47
CA LYS A 508 -15.64 9.57 -8.10
C LYS A 508 -16.77 10.47 -8.61
N TYR A 509 -17.33 11.28 -7.72
CA TYR A 509 -18.28 12.32 -8.08
C TYR A 509 -17.56 13.67 -8.25
N LEU A 510 -16.72 14.05 -7.26
CA LEU A 510 -15.98 15.30 -7.28
C LEU A 510 -14.69 15.15 -6.47
N PHE A 511 -13.58 15.66 -7.01
CA PHE A 511 -12.37 15.97 -6.25
C PHE A 511 -11.95 17.40 -6.58
N ASP A 512 -12.08 18.30 -5.62
CA ASP A 512 -11.70 19.70 -5.80
C ASP A 512 -10.87 20.19 -4.61
N VAL A 513 -9.61 20.50 -4.88
CA VAL A 513 -8.63 21.02 -3.93
C VAL A 513 -8.03 22.36 -4.41
N SER A 514 -8.68 22.98 -5.39
CA SER A 514 -8.25 24.26 -5.98
C SER A 514 -8.32 25.41 -4.98
N ASN A 515 -9.31 25.38 -4.08
CA ASN A 515 -9.44 26.34 -2.99
C ASN A 515 -8.95 25.70 -1.68
N PRO A 516 -7.81 26.16 -1.10
CA PRO A 516 -7.29 25.59 0.14
C PRO A 516 -8.25 25.73 1.34
N LYS A 517 -9.21 26.67 1.28
CA LYS A 517 -10.20 26.87 2.35
C LYS A 517 -11.37 25.88 2.26
N VAL A 518 -11.59 25.27 1.09
CA VAL A 518 -12.68 24.32 0.87
C VAL A 518 -12.16 23.24 -0.06
N GLN A 519 -11.70 22.15 0.51
CA GLN A 519 -11.17 21.00 -0.24
C GLN A 519 -12.15 19.84 -0.11
N ILE A 520 -12.52 19.22 -1.23
CA ILE A 520 -13.65 18.28 -1.31
C ILE A 520 -13.23 16.99 -1.98
N ILE A 521 -13.68 15.88 -1.43
CA ILE A 521 -13.82 14.59 -2.10
C ILE A 521 -15.26 14.09 -1.96
N SER A 522 -15.82 13.65 -3.07
CA SER A 522 -17.16 13.06 -3.12
C SER A 522 -17.17 11.86 -4.05
N ALA A 523 -17.80 10.75 -3.61
CA ALA A 523 -17.88 9.52 -4.37
C ALA A 523 -19.22 8.80 -4.11
N THR A 524 -19.63 7.96 -5.07
CA THR A 524 -20.89 7.20 -5.03
C THR A 524 -20.63 5.70 -5.13
N GLU A 525 -21.54 4.91 -4.54
CA GLU A 525 -21.55 3.46 -4.61
C GLU A 525 -22.99 2.94 -4.72
N ASP A 526 -23.30 2.23 -5.80
CA ASP A 526 -24.67 1.81 -6.11
C ASP A 526 -24.88 0.28 -6.03
N ASN A 527 -23.80 -0.49 -5.74
CA ASN A 527 -23.82 -1.95 -5.86
C ASN A 527 -23.53 -2.67 -4.55
N ALA A 528 -22.98 -1.98 -3.56
CA ALA A 528 -22.56 -2.58 -2.28
C ALA A 528 -23.74 -3.24 -1.53
N TYR A 529 -24.95 -2.68 -1.67
CA TYR A 529 -26.19 -3.26 -1.16
C TYR A 529 -27.26 -3.26 -2.24
N PRO A 530 -27.98 -4.37 -2.45
CA PRO A 530 -29.00 -4.46 -3.50
C PRO A 530 -30.08 -3.38 -3.36
N GLY A 531 -30.21 -2.53 -4.39
CA GLY A 531 -31.24 -1.49 -4.45
C GLY A 531 -31.00 -0.29 -3.54
N THR A 532 -29.80 -0.13 -3.02
CA THR A 532 -29.40 1.01 -2.20
C THR A 532 -28.29 1.78 -2.91
N LYS A 533 -28.43 3.09 -2.96
CA LYS A 533 -27.43 4.03 -3.46
C LYS A 533 -26.80 4.75 -2.28
N MET A 534 -25.49 4.90 -2.32
CA MET A 534 -24.71 5.62 -1.31
C MET A 534 -23.95 6.75 -1.98
N HIS A 535 -23.92 7.92 -1.36
CA HIS A 535 -23.15 9.07 -1.79
C HIS A 535 -22.48 9.71 -0.56
N ARG A 536 -21.15 9.71 -0.52
CA ARG A 536 -20.41 10.37 0.56
C ARG A 536 -19.64 11.55 0.04
N THR A 537 -19.78 12.68 0.72
CA THR A 537 -19.02 13.90 0.46
C THR A 537 -18.31 14.32 1.72
N MET A 538 -17.00 14.48 1.63
CA MET A 538 -16.17 14.93 2.73
C MET A 538 -15.46 16.22 2.36
N VAL A 539 -15.50 17.19 3.29
CA VAL A 539 -15.00 18.55 3.06
C VAL A 539 -14.08 18.97 4.19
N MET A 540 -12.84 19.33 3.85
CA MET A 540 -11.97 20.10 4.76
C MET A 540 -12.30 21.57 4.59
N LEU A 541 -12.97 22.16 5.58
CA LEU A 541 -13.54 23.51 5.53
C LEU A 541 -12.86 24.44 6.53
N GLU A 542 -12.15 25.46 6.04
CA GLU A 542 -11.75 26.60 6.87
C GLU A 542 -12.97 27.50 7.10
N ALA A 543 -13.43 27.60 8.33
CA ALA A 543 -14.60 28.35 8.72
C ALA A 543 -14.26 29.43 9.75
N GLU A 544 -15.02 30.55 9.72
CA GLU A 544 -14.79 31.66 10.63
C GLU A 544 -15.03 31.26 12.09
N GLY A 545 -14.09 31.64 12.97
CA GLY A 545 -14.17 31.32 14.41
C GLY A 545 -13.57 29.98 14.81
N TYR A 546 -13.00 29.23 13.88
CA TYR A 546 -12.29 27.98 14.16
C TYR A 546 -10.79 28.14 13.96
N GLN A 547 -9.99 27.50 14.81
CA GLN A 547 -8.53 27.58 14.75
C GLN A 547 -7.94 26.65 13.68
N ARG A 548 -8.65 25.57 13.38
CA ARG A 548 -8.27 24.55 12.40
C ARG A 548 -9.44 24.28 11.47
N PRO A 549 -9.20 23.77 10.26
CA PRO A 549 -10.27 23.32 9.38
C PRO A 549 -11.17 22.29 10.05
N LEU A 550 -12.45 22.39 9.79
CA LEU A 550 -13.43 21.36 10.16
C LEU A 550 -13.44 20.26 9.10
N LEU A 551 -13.60 19.03 9.53
CA LEU A 551 -13.96 17.93 8.63
C LEU A 551 -15.48 17.78 8.64
N LEU A 552 -16.15 18.19 7.55
CA LEU A 552 -17.57 17.97 7.32
C LEU A 552 -17.74 16.66 6.52
N ASP A 553 -18.55 15.75 7.04
CA ASP A 553 -18.91 14.48 6.44
C ASP A 553 -20.43 14.43 6.18
N ILE A 554 -20.83 14.32 4.92
CA ILE A 554 -22.22 14.17 4.48
C ILE A 554 -22.34 12.81 3.83
N PHE A 555 -23.07 11.87 4.46
CA PHE A 555 -23.29 10.55 3.91
C PHE A 555 -24.76 10.32 3.64
N GLN A 556 -25.13 10.29 2.37
CA GLN A 556 -26.49 10.09 1.87
C GLN A 556 -26.69 8.62 1.47
N VAL A 557 -27.81 8.05 1.88
CA VAL A 557 -28.25 6.71 1.53
C VAL A 557 -29.68 6.79 1.01
N ASP A 558 -29.95 6.21 -0.15
CA ASP A 558 -31.28 6.09 -0.74
C ASP A 558 -31.53 4.63 -1.13
N SER A 559 -32.49 3.99 -0.48
CA SER A 559 -32.87 2.59 -0.68
C SER A 559 -34.30 2.42 -1.11
N LYS A 560 -34.61 1.36 -1.87
CA LYS A 560 -35.96 0.97 -2.27
C LYS A 560 -36.83 0.54 -1.09
N THR A 561 -36.23 0.05 -0.01
CA THR A 561 -36.88 -0.46 1.19
C THR A 561 -36.40 0.26 2.43
N ALA A 562 -37.20 0.22 3.52
CA ALA A 562 -36.76 0.72 4.81
C ALA A 562 -35.77 -0.26 5.44
N ASN A 563 -34.61 0.24 5.91
CA ASN A 563 -33.52 -0.53 6.48
C ASN A 563 -33.02 0.07 7.78
N GLN A 564 -32.17 -0.67 8.49
CA GLN A 564 -31.29 -0.18 9.53
C GLN A 564 -29.97 0.24 8.88
N TYR A 565 -29.41 1.37 9.31
CA TYR A 565 -28.10 1.85 8.92
C TYR A 565 -27.27 2.14 10.14
N ASP A 566 -26.04 1.62 10.16
CA ASP A 566 -25.03 1.88 11.18
C ASP A 566 -23.88 2.70 10.56
N LEU A 567 -23.49 3.77 11.22
CA LEU A 567 -22.31 4.57 10.85
C LEU A 567 -21.35 4.60 12.03
N PRO A 568 -20.27 3.79 12.00
CA PRO A 568 -19.26 3.78 13.02
C PRO A 568 -18.22 4.89 12.84
N PHE A 569 -17.63 5.31 13.96
CA PHE A 569 -16.43 6.12 14.05
C PHE A 569 -15.49 5.47 15.08
N TYR A 570 -14.41 4.86 14.57
CA TYR A 570 -13.39 4.24 15.41
C TYR A 570 -12.30 5.26 15.74
N TYR A 571 -12.35 5.77 16.96
CA TYR A 571 -11.42 6.77 17.45
C TYR A 571 -10.26 6.15 18.21
N LEU A 572 -9.09 6.77 18.14
CA LEU A 572 -7.97 6.46 19.02
C LEU A 572 -7.92 7.48 20.15
N GLY A 573 -7.48 7.04 21.32
CA GLY A 573 -7.37 7.85 22.52
C GLY A 573 -8.48 7.58 23.54
N GLN A 574 -8.78 8.57 24.37
CA GLN A 574 -9.66 8.45 25.53
C GLN A 574 -10.91 9.30 25.39
N MET A 575 -12.07 8.67 25.54
CA MET A 575 -13.35 9.38 25.65
C MET A 575 -13.31 10.37 26.83
N MET A 576 -13.74 11.62 26.58
CA MET A 576 -13.81 12.68 27.58
C MET A 576 -15.24 12.98 27.98
N THR A 577 -16.11 13.29 27.03
CA THR A 577 -17.50 13.67 27.27
C THR A 577 -18.42 13.22 26.13
N ALA A 578 -19.68 12.97 26.51
CA ALA A 578 -20.81 12.84 25.60
C ALA A 578 -21.98 13.66 26.12
N ASN A 579 -22.74 14.30 25.25
CA ASN A 579 -23.92 15.10 25.65
C ASN A 579 -25.23 14.29 25.69
N PHE A 580 -25.15 13.00 25.53
CA PHE A 580 -26.29 12.07 25.61
C PHE A 580 -26.14 11.13 26.80
N LYS A 581 -27.28 10.67 27.31
CA LYS A 581 -27.33 9.64 28.35
C LYS A 581 -27.21 8.26 27.71
N TYR A 582 -26.43 7.40 28.32
CA TYR A 582 -26.33 5.99 27.91
C TYR A 582 -26.34 5.07 29.14
N GLU A 583 -26.81 3.87 28.95
CA GLU A 583 -26.81 2.81 29.93
C GLU A 583 -25.66 1.84 29.66
N THR A 584 -24.91 1.49 30.70
CA THR A 584 -23.89 0.45 30.64
C THR A 584 -24.54 -0.87 30.92
N PRO A 585 -24.45 -1.89 30.05
CA PRO A 585 -24.98 -3.22 30.30
C PRO A 585 -24.36 -3.86 31.55
N LYS A 586 -25.14 -4.61 32.33
CA LYS A 586 -24.61 -5.36 33.49
C LYS A 586 -23.64 -6.45 33.09
N THR A 587 -23.81 -7.02 31.90
CA THR A 587 -22.96 -8.06 31.31
C THR A 587 -22.60 -7.60 29.92
N LEU A 588 -21.31 -7.67 29.55
CA LEU A 588 -20.88 -7.38 28.21
C LEU A 588 -21.34 -8.50 27.28
N GLU A 589 -22.01 -8.11 26.20
CA GLU A 589 -22.46 -8.98 25.12
C GLU A 589 -21.93 -8.50 23.79
N PRO A 590 -21.69 -9.41 22.82
CA PRO A 590 -21.41 -9.02 21.45
C PRO A 590 -22.54 -8.19 20.85
N LEU A 591 -22.19 -7.23 20.00
CA LEU A 591 -23.16 -6.36 19.35
C LEU A 591 -24.07 -7.13 18.36
N GLY A 592 -23.54 -8.17 17.73
CA GLY A 592 -24.25 -9.03 16.80
C GLY A 592 -23.60 -10.41 16.68
N LYS A 593 -23.92 -11.15 15.60
CA LYS A 593 -23.54 -12.57 15.47
C LYS A 593 -22.59 -12.87 14.32
N SER A 594 -22.47 -11.98 13.34
CA SER A 594 -21.68 -12.19 12.12
C SER A 594 -21.26 -10.87 11.49
N PHE A 595 -20.49 -10.92 10.41
CA PHE A 595 -20.02 -9.76 9.65
C PHE A 595 -19.24 -8.75 10.49
N GLY A 596 -18.49 -9.23 11.50
CA GLY A 596 -17.67 -8.42 12.40
C GLY A 596 -18.38 -7.94 13.66
N TYR A 597 -19.70 -7.90 13.67
CA TYR A 597 -20.48 -7.49 14.84
C TYR A 597 -20.27 -8.40 16.07
N GLU A 598 -19.95 -9.66 15.86
CA GLU A 598 -19.60 -10.63 16.90
C GLU A 598 -18.32 -10.26 17.67
N HIS A 599 -17.46 -9.42 17.10
CA HIS A 599 -16.21 -8.99 17.71
C HIS A 599 -16.32 -7.68 18.51
N LEU A 600 -17.47 -7.02 18.46
CA LEU A 600 -17.72 -5.76 19.17
C LEU A 600 -18.49 -6.00 20.46
N TRP A 601 -17.91 -5.62 21.61
CA TRP A 601 -18.64 -5.52 22.86
C TRP A 601 -19.55 -4.29 22.87
N LYS A 602 -20.79 -4.43 23.39
CA LYS A 602 -21.67 -3.30 23.73
C LYS A 602 -21.26 -2.74 25.09
N GLU A 603 -20.59 -1.59 25.11
CA GLU A 603 -20.17 -0.91 26.34
C GLU A 603 -21.19 0.12 26.81
N GLY A 604 -21.96 0.71 25.90
CA GLY A 604 -23.00 1.66 26.25
C GLY A 604 -24.08 1.74 25.17
N ILE A 605 -25.32 1.95 25.61
CA ILE A 605 -26.48 2.11 24.72
C ILE A 605 -27.20 3.40 25.13
N GLY A 606 -27.29 4.35 24.20
CA GLY A 606 -27.97 5.61 24.37
C GLY A 606 -28.93 5.91 23.23
N LYS A 607 -29.67 6.98 23.36
CA LYS A 607 -30.49 7.57 22.29
C LYS A 607 -30.09 9.02 22.08
N ALA A 608 -30.17 9.46 20.84
CA ALA A 608 -29.99 10.84 20.52
C ALA A 608 -31.13 11.69 21.12
N GLY A 609 -30.81 12.92 21.48
CA GLY A 609 -31.78 13.91 21.91
C GLY A 609 -32.37 14.70 20.75
N THR A 610 -33.05 15.81 21.06
CA THR A 610 -33.65 16.72 20.07
C THR A 610 -32.62 17.65 19.40
N GLY A 611 -31.39 17.72 19.89
CA GLY A 611 -30.31 18.51 19.31
C GLY A 611 -29.22 17.63 18.72
N ASN A 612 -28.09 18.26 18.37
CA ASN A 612 -26.94 17.49 17.89
C ASN A 612 -26.40 16.53 18.95
N THR A 613 -25.99 15.35 18.53
CA THR A 613 -25.15 14.46 19.34
C THR A 613 -23.72 14.97 19.30
N LYS A 614 -23.10 15.13 20.48
CA LYS A 614 -21.69 15.51 20.62
C LYS A 614 -20.94 14.46 21.41
N PHE A 615 -19.81 14.06 20.86
CA PHE A 615 -18.91 13.08 21.47
C PHE A 615 -17.48 13.63 21.37
N SER A 616 -16.81 13.79 22.52
CA SER A 616 -15.46 14.35 22.58
C SER A 616 -14.47 13.35 23.18
N TRP A 617 -13.31 13.28 22.58
CA TRP A 617 -12.18 12.46 23.05
C TRP A 617 -10.88 13.25 23.00
N MET A 618 -9.87 12.73 23.67
CA MET A 618 -8.51 13.26 23.65
C MET A 618 -7.58 12.20 23.07
N HIS A 619 -6.71 12.60 22.17
CA HIS A 619 -5.66 11.76 21.62
C HIS A 619 -4.43 12.62 21.31
N ASP A 620 -3.26 12.12 21.68
CA ASP A 620 -1.95 12.73 21.43
C ASP A 620 -1.92 14.25 21.75
N GLY A 621 -2.41 14.60 22.96
CA GLY A 621 -2.39 15.96 23.47
C GLY A 621 -3.37 16.94 22.80
N SER A 622 -4.23 16.50 21.90
CA SER A 622 -5.28 17.30 21.26
C SER A 622 -6.67 16.78 21.62
N PHE A 623 -7.66 17.68 21.58
CA PHE A 623 -9.06 17.33 21.74
C PHE A 623 -9.75 17.27 20.39
N TYR A 624 -10.69 16.35 20.29
CA TYR A 624 -11.51 16.12 19.11
C TYR A 624 -12.96 16.02 19.49
N THR A 625 -13.84 16.61 18.69
CA THR A 625 -15.29 16.50 18.93
C THR A 625 -16.01 16.15 17.64
N LEU A 626 -16.72 15.03 17.65
CA LEU A 626 -17.73 14.66 16.68
C LEU A 626 -19.05 15.35 17.07
N THR A 627 -19.57 16.19 16.20
CA THR A 627 -20.92 16.79 16.29
C THR A 627 -21.76 16.27 15.14
N SER A 628 -22.83 15.53 15.45
CA SER A 628 -23.70 14.88 14.45
C SER A 628 -25.12 15.45 14.50
N ALA A 629 -25.70 15.75 13.33
CA ALA A 629 -27.11 16.10 13.20
C ALA A 629 -27.97 14.82 13.25
N THR A 630 -28.10 14.25 14.46
CA THR A 630 -28.87 13.03 14.70
C THR A 630 -30.36 13.29 14.78
N LYS A 631 -31.17 12.24 14.50
CA LYS A 631 -32.60 12.22 14.75
C LYS A 631 -32.87 11.71 16.18
N PRO A 632 -33.98 12.14 16.84
CA PRO A 632 -34.25 11.72 18.22
C PRO A 632 -34.35 10.21 18.44
N ASP A 633 -34.70 9.45 17.37
CA ASP A 633 -34.84 7.99 17.42
C ASP A 633 -33.53 7.26 17.07
N ASP A 634 -32.46 7.98 16.70
CA ASP A 634 -31.16 7.35 16.45
C ASP A 634 -30.60 6.75 17.74
N GLU A 635 -30.16 5.48 17.68
CA GLU A 635 -29.45 4.83 18.77
C GLU A 635 -27.96 5.17 18.70
N LEU A 636 -27.36 5.40 19.86
CA LEU A 636 -25.95 5.71 20.02
C LEU A 636 -25.30 4.57 20.78
N LEU A 637 -24.40 3.83 20.09
CA LEU A 637 -23.77 2.65 20.65
C LEU A 637 -22.30 2.94 20.90
N LEU A 638 -21.88 2.80 22.16
CA LEU A 638 -20.46 2.79 22.54
C LEU A 638 -19.99 1.33 22.48
N VAL A 639 -18.96 1.10 21.68
CA VAL A 639 -18.48 -0.25 21.40
C VAL A 639 -16.98 -0.37 21.64
N ARG A 640 -16.56 -1.60 21.94
CA ARG A 640 -15.15 -1.96 22.06
C ARG A 640 -14.86 -3.27 21.36
N LEU A 641 -13.81 -3.29 20.56
CA LEU A 641 -13.36 -4.50 19.86
C LEU A 641 -12.76 -5.51 20.86
N GLY A 642 -12.96 -6.79 20.58
CA GLY A 642 -12.31 -7.89 21.30
C GLY A 642 -13.24 -8.96 21.86
N ALA A 643 -14.55 -8.91 21.57
CA ALA A 643 -15.42 -10.05 21.77
C ALA A 643 -15.00 -11.22 20.87
N ASN A 644 -15.24 -12.45 21.35
CA ASN A 644 -14.92 -13.68 20.61
C ASN A 644 -13.48 -13.75 20.05
N ASP A 645 -12.53 -13.18 20.79
CA ASP A 645 -11.10 -13.20 20.48
C ASP A 645 -10.29 -13.84 21.61
N PRO A 646 -10.40 -15.16 21.81
CA PRO A 646 -9.74 -15.86 22.92
C PRO A 646 -8.21 -15.89 22.78
N SER A 647 -7.69 -15.68 21.55
CA SER A 647 -6.26 -15.70 21.27
C SER A 647 -5.61 -14.31 21.31
N PHE A 648 -6.38 -13.25 21.61
CA PHE A 648 -5.91 -11.86 21.66
C PHE A 648 -5.23 -11.43 20.37
N ASN A 649 -5.87 -11.68 19.23
CA ASN A 649 -5.40 -11.29 17.90
C ASN A 649 -5.84 -9.88 17.51
N LEU A 650 -6.85 -9.32 18.21
CA LEU A 650 -7.43 -8.02 17.92
C LEU A 650 -6.98 -6.95 18.93
N ARG A 651 -6.77 -5.72 18.45
CA ARG A 651 -6.62 -4.54 19.32
C ARG A 651 -7.94 -4.27 20.03
N ARG A 652 -7.89 -3.68 21.24
CA ARG A 652 -9.08 -3.31 22.02
C ARG A 652 -9.57 -1.91 21.68
N ASP A 653 -9.74 -1.62 20.40
CA ASP A 653 -10.11 -0.30 19.90
C ASP A 653 -11.56 0.04 20.26
N ALA A 654 -11.81 1.32 20.55
CA ALA A 654 -13.13 1.84 20.88
C ALA A 654 -13.79 2.50 19.66
N GLY A 655 -15.12 2.53 19.67
CA GLY A 655 -15.90 3.22 18.64
C GLY A 655 -17.22 3.73 19.17
N ILE A 656 -17.78 4.70 18.46
CA ILE A 656 -19.17 5.12 18.58
C ILE A 656 -19.88 4.81 17.27
N ILE A 657 -21.08 4.21 17.34
CA ILE A 657 -21.93 3.91 16.20
C ILE A 657 -23.21 4.71 16.28
N ILE A 658 -23.57 5.42 15.23
CA ILE A 658 -24.88 6.06 15.06
C ILE A 658 -25.74 5.08 14.28
N ARG A 659 -26.78 4.54 14.92
CA ARG A 659 -27.71 3.57 14.33
C ARG A 659 -29.06 4.22 14.05
N ARG A 660 -29.45 4.21 12.78
CA ARG A 660 -30.75 4.70 12.32
C ARG A 660 -31.58 3.54 11.79
N LYS A 661 -32.78 3.35 12.31
CA LYS A 661 -33.69 2.25 11.95
C LYS A 661 -34.83 2.73 11.08
N ASN A 662 -35.47 1.79 10.37
CA ASN A 662 -36.67 1.99 9.57
C ASN A 662 -36.62 3.16 8.60
N SER A 663 -35.50 3.33 7.92
CA SER A 663 -35.28 4.46 7.02
C SER A 663 -35.05 4.00 5.58
N ARG A 664 -35.78 4.58 4.63
CA ARG A 664 -35.52 4.40 3.20
C ARG A 664 -34.48 5.37 2.69
N LYS A 665 -34.51 6.62 3.20
CA LYS A 665 -33.52 7.66 2.93
C LYS A 665 -32.91 8.08 4.24
N ALA A 666 -31.59 8.08 4.31
CA ALA A 666 -30.85 8.51 5.48
C ALA A 666 -29.71 9.42 5.05
N THR A 667 -29.68 10.64 5.58
CA THR A 667 -28.55 11.54 5.44
C THR A 667 -27.95 11.72 6.83
N PHE A 668 -26.69 11.34 6.96
CA PHE A 668 -25.87 11.57 8.12
C PHE A 668 -25.01 12.79 7.85
N VAL A 669 -25.07 13.78 8.74
CA VAL A 669 -24.25 14.99 8.67
C VAL A 669 -23.44 15.08 9.95
N ASN A 670 -22.12 15.01 9.79
CA ASN A 670 -21.18 14.97 10.88
C ASN A 670 -20.12 16.06 10.69
N VAL A 671 -19.71 16.67 11.77
CA VAL A 671 -18.57 17.60 11.80
C VAL A 671 -17.57 17.11 12.84
N ILE A 672 -16.32 16.93 12.43
CA ILE A 672 -15.23 16.62 13.33
C ILE A 672 -14.38 17.89 13.48
N GLU A 673 -14.30 18.40 14.70
CA GLU A 673 -13.46 19.53 15.07
C GLU A 673 -12.22 19.03 15.80
N THR A 674 -11.05 19.38 15.28
CA THR A 674 -9.76 19.25 15.98
C THR A 674 -9.54 20.55 16.76
N HIS A 675 -9.49 20.50 18.09
CA HIS A 675 -9.41 21.71 18.91
C HIS A 675 -8.55 21.53 20.16
N GLY A 676 -8.16 22.63 20.71
CA GLY A 676 -7.47 22.71 21.98
C GLY A 676 -6.15 21.95 22.07
N SER A 677 -5.64 21.87 23.29
CA SER A 677 -4.44 21.09 23.62
C SER A 677 -4.40 20.74 25.09
N TYR A 678 -3.73 19.63 25.42
CA TYR A 678 -3.46 19.22 26.79
C TYR A 678 -1.96 18.98 26.97
N SER A 679 -1.38 19.62 27.97
CA SER A 679 0.00 19.40 28.37
C SER A 679 0.05 18.51 29.59
N THR A 680 0.64 17.32 29.44
CA THR A 680 0.84 16.38 30.55
C THR A 680 1.90 16.86 31.55
N VAL A 681 2.78 17.79 31.13
CA VAL A 681 3.84 18.35 31.99
C VAL A 681 3.31 19.40 32.94
N THR A 682 2.43 20.31 32.44
CA THR A 682 1.84 21.38 33.25
C THR A 682 0.43 21.06 33.72
N GLU A 683 -0.13 19.91 33.32
CA GLU A 683 -1.50 19.46 33.60
C GLU A 683 -2.56 20.52 33.20
N ASN A 684 -2.29 21.25 32.13
CA ASN A 684 -3.14 22.34 31.67
C ASN A 684 -3.86 21.97 30.38
N ALA A 685 -5.19 22.16 30.38
CA ALA A 685 -6.05 21.98 29.22
C ALA A 685 -6.50 23.35 28.69
N LEU A 686 -6.23 23.61 27.41
CA LEU A 686 -6.65 24.81 26.71
C LEU A 686 -7.69 24.47 25.65
N ASN A 687 -8.78 25.24 25.56
CA ASN A 687 -9.84 25.05 24.55
C ASN A 687 -10.35 23.61 24.44
N ALA A 688 -10.52 22.93 25.57
CA ALA A 688 -10.93 21.52 25.66
C ALA A 688 -12.38 21.27 25.19
N SER A 689 -13.17 22.33 24.96
CA SER A 689 -14.56 22.23 24.50
C SER A 689 -14.67 22.66 23.04
N SER A 690 -15.41 21.91 22.25
CA SER A 690 -15.74 22.24 20.85
C SER A 690 -16.35 23.63 20.71
N SER A 691 -15.99 24.34 19.67
CA SER A 691 -16.56 25.63 19.27
C SER A 691 -17.84 25.48 18.41
N VAL A 692 -18.13 24.28 17.91
CA VAL A 692 -19.36 24.01 17.16
C VAL A 692 -20.56 24.12 18.12
N ALA A 693 -21.45 25.06 17.83
CA ALA A 693 -22.71 25.22 18.54
C ALA A 693 -23.77 24.26 17.99
N ASN A 694 -24.01 24.30 16.68
CA ASN A 694 -25.02 23.53 15.97
C ASN A 694 -24.56 23.08 14.58
N VAL A 695 -25.04 21.94 14.14
CA VAL A 695 -24.93 21.40 12.76
C VAL A 695 -26.32 21.05 12.27
N GLU A 696 -26.72 21.57 11.14
CA GLU A 696 -28.08 21.37 10.61
C GLU A 696 -28.06 21.05 9.13
N LEU A 697 -28.79 19.98 8.73
CA LEU A 697 -29.17 19.73 7.35
C LEU A 697 -30.34 20.67 7.00
N VAL A 698 -30.04 21.78 6.33
CA VAL A 698 -31.02 22.85 6.08
C VAL A 698 -31.80 22.68 4.78
N TYR A 699 -31.26 21.87 3.86
CA TYR A 699 -31.93 21.56 2.59
C TYR A 699 -31.44 20.21 2.05
N GLU A 700 -32.34 19.44 1.51
CA GLU A 700 -32.04 18.22 0.76
C GLU A 700 -33.14 17.90 -0.25
N ASP A 701 -32.74 17.73 -1.50
CA ASP A 701 -33.59 17.16 -2.56
C ASP A 701 -32.74 16.26 -3.48
N ASN A 702 -33.23 15.94 -4.68
CA ASN A 702 -32.46 15.12 -5.63
C ASN A 702 -31.32 15.86 -6.32
N ASN A 703 -31.25 17.18 -6.19
CA ASN A 703 -30.30 18.03 -6.89
C ASN A 703 -29.27 18.67 -5.95
N TYR A 704 -29.64 18.89 -4.68
CA TYR A 704 -28.83 19.63 -3.74
C TYR A 704 -28.88 19.06 -2.33
N VAL A 705 -27.78 19.17 -1.63
CA VAL A 705 -27.72 19.05 -0.17
C VAL A 705 -27.06 20.31 0.41
N ALA A 706 -27.63 20.85 1.48
CA ALA A 706 -27.07 22.03 2.13
C ALA A 706 -27.02 21.85 3.65
N VAL A 707 -25.89 22.25 4.21
CA VAL A 707 -25.57 22.11 5.65
C VAL A 707 -25.13 23.48 6.20
N THR A 708 -25.62 23.82 7.39
CA THR A 708 -25.07 24.92 8.18
C THR A 708 -24.33 24.43 9.39
N ILE A 709 -23.23 25.09 9.70
CA ILE A 709 -22.40 24.86 10.89
C ILE A 709 -22.35 26.19 11.67
N GLU A 710 -22.93 26.21 12.84
CA GLU A 710 -22.94 27.38 13.71
C GLU A 710 -21.82 27.28 14.74
N ASN A 711 -21.05 28.36 14.88
CA ASN A 711 -20.04 28.51 15.92
C ASN A 711 -20.65 29.14 17.16
N LYS A 712 -20.14 28.85 18.35
CA LYS A 712 -20.56 29.48 19.63
C LYS A 712 -20.43 31.00 19.66
N ASN A 713 -19.61 31.58 18.77
CA ASN A 713 -19.52 33.04 18.60
C ASN A 713 -20.65 33.66 17.74
N GLY A 714 -21.56 32.81 17.22
CA GLY A 714 -22.70 33.21 16.39
C GLY A 714 -22.42 33.25 14.89
N SER A 715 -21.21 32.99 14.41
CA SER A 715 -20.94 32.86 12.98
C SER A 715 -21.53 31.56 12.43
N ILE A 716 -22.09 31.60 11.22
CA ILE A 716 -22.69 30.45 10.56
C ILE A 716 -22.00 30.22 9.23
N SER A 717 -21.43 29.05 9.04
CA SER A 717 -20.91 28.59 7.76
C SER A 717 -21.96 27.77 7.03
N LEU A 718 -22.22 28.12 5.78
CA LEU A 718 -23.09 27.38 4.86
C LEU A 718 -22.24 26.63 3.85
N PHE A 719 -22.54 25.36 3.65
CA PHE A 719 -21.99 24.55 2.57
C PHE A 719 -23.15 23.96 1.75
N ILE A 720 -23.08 24.06 0.41
CA ILE A 720 -24.05 23.48 -0.53
C ILE A 720 -23.27 22.63 -1.54
N LEU A 721 -23.78 21.45 -1.81
CA LEU A 721 -23.32 20.59 -2.89
C LEU A 721 -24.45 20.37 -3.90
N ALA A 722 -24.15 20.52 -5.19
CA ALA A 722 -25.00 20.03 -6.27
C ALA A 722 -24.78 18.53 -6.44
N THR A 723 -25.80 17.70 -6.15
CA THR A 723 -25.70 16.23 -6.13
C THR A 723 -26.11 15.58 -7.46
N ALA A 724 -26.76 16.31 -8.36
CA ALA A 724 -27.16 15.82 -9.68
C ALA A 724 -26.24 16.28 -10.81
N ASN A 725 -25.58 17.44 -10.66
CA ASN A 725 -24.71 18.00 -11.69
C ASN A 725 -23.47 18.65 -11.06
N ASN A 726 -22.31 18.06 -11.32
CA ASN A 726 -21.01 18.54 -10.82
C ASN A 726 -20.19 19.29 -11.88
N SER A 727 -20.78 19.73 -12.98
CA SER A 727 -20.08 20.49 -14.03
C SER A 727 -19.54 21.80 -13.47
N ALA A 728 -18.27 22.09 -13.77
CA ALA A 728 -17.59 23.29 -13.31
C ALA A 728 -18.23 24.61 -13.85
N ASP A 729 -18.94 24.54 -14.99
CA ASP A 729 -19.54 25.69 -15.66
C ASP A 729 -21.04 25.83 -15.40
N GLN A 730 -21.64 24.92 -14.62
CA GLN A 730 -23.07 24.94 -14.35
C GLN A 730 -23.43 26.06 -13.38
N ASN A 731 -24.42 26.86 -13.78
CA ASN A 731 -25.04 27.86 -12.90
C ASN A 731 -26.10 27.20 -12.01
N HIS A 732 -26.07 27.49 -10.74
CA HIS A 732 -27.04 27.03 -9.76
C HIS A 732 -27.67 28.21 -9.02
N THR A 733 -28.90 28.02 -8.60
CA THR A 733 -29.61 28.93 -7.71
C THR A 733 -30.48 28.12 -6.76
N LEU A 734 -30.35 28.41 -5.46
CA LEU A 734 -31.12 27.73 -4.41
C LEU A 734 -31.53 28.72 -3.34
N GLU A 735 -32.80 28.61 -2.93
CA GLU A 735 -33.33 29.38 -1.80
C GLU A 735 -33.22 28.57 -0.50
N ILE A 736 -32.55 29.11 0.51
CA ILE A 736 -32.40 28.50 1.84
C ILE A 736 -32.82 29.51 2.90
N LYS A 737 -33.83 29.15 3.71
CA LYS A 737 -34.34 29.99 4.81
C LYS A 737 -34.67 31.41 4.35
N GLY A 738 -35.28 31.55 3.14
CA GLY A 738 -35.72 32.84 2.56
C GLY A 738 -34.59 33.68 1.93
N LYS A 739 -33.39 33.13 1.80
CA LYS A 739 -32.26 33.79 1.13
C LYS A 739 -31.86 33.02 -0.12
N THR A 740 -31.77 33.72 -1.24
CA THR A 740 -31.30 33.14 -2.51
C THR A 740 -29.81 33.11 -2.59
N HIS A 741 -29.23 31.93 -2.90
CA HIS A 741 -27.83 31.70 -3.16
C HIS A 741 -27.65 31.32 -4.64
N SER A 742 -26.70 31.98 -5.33
CA SER A 742 -26.36 31.71 -6.71
C SER A 742 -24.87 31.51 -6.85
N TRP A 743 -24.47 30.45 -7.58
CA TRP A 743 -23.07 30.11 -7.77
C TRP A 743 -22.85 29.36 -9.10
N VAL A 744 -21.57 29.16 -9.46
CA VAL A 744 -21.14 28.37 -10.61
C VAL A 744 -20.32 27.20 -10.09
N GLY A 745 -20.51 26.01 -10.67
CA GLY A 745 -19.76 24.79 -10.30
C GLY A 745 -20.45 23.92 -9.25
N ALA A 746 -19.84 22.83 -8.89
CA ALA A 746 -20.44 21.72 -8.11
C ALA A 746 -20.83 22.11 -6.68
N HIS A 747 -20.20 23.12 -6.07
CA HIS A 747 -20.42 23.44 -4.66
C HIS A 747 -20.38 24.96 -4.39
N TYR A 748 -20.91 25.33 -3.25
CA TYR A 748 -20.88 26.70 -2.72
C TYR A 748 -20.59 26.68 -1.23
N SER A 749 -19.76 27.61 -0.77
CA SER A 749 -19.56 27.86 0.65
C SER A 749 -19.57 29.34 0.95
N SER A 750 -20.15 29.73 2.09
CA SER A 750 -20.16 31.11 2.55
C SER A 750 -20.31 31.21 4.06
N THR A 751 -19.92 32.34 4.63
CA THR A 751 -20.29 32.70 6.00
C THR A 751 -21.57 33.54 5.96
N ILE A 752 -22.56 33.16 6.75
CA ILE A 752 -23.81 33.90 6.94
C ILE A 752 -23.68 34.64 8.27
N LYS A 753 -23.80 35.96 8.24
CA LYS A 753 -23.82 36.78 9.44
C LYS A 753 -25.24 36.94 9.94
#